data_5d14bb1e88d9d0a8e8cdab415f52adda
#
_entry.id   5d14bb1e88d9d0a8e8cdab415f52adda
#
_cell.length_a   1.000
_cell.length_b   1.000
_cell.length_c   1.000
_cell.angle_alpha   90.00
_cell.angle_beta   90.00
_cell.angle_gamma   90.00
#
_symmetry.space_group_name_H-M   'P 1'
#
loop_
_entity.id
_entity.type
_entity.pdbx_description
1 polymer ?
#
loop_
_entity_poly.entity_id
_entity_poly.type
_entity_poly.pdbx_seq_one_letter_code
_entity_poly.pdbx_strand_id
1 'polypeptide(L)'
;MKTEKKARTHADKQKTLVRIMCIVMCALMVLGVLAAVIPYLALNVSAADVQETETVQIEEESEPDHGLLLRIGLIFGSDVPASYTVSAQNGFTLGYVSTADNSFTPCFPVSARKITVCQDANLVKTDDGFVPGAQNVTLGGYHLHLPAAYADMQSLRSAVNAVNTKLQNAGIYSSLIYAFPCAIDGKLYIRIGDFGSADSASKKSALVEAALSETPAVVRPDSAALTVIDPEQSLILFEQKGQNTSLGAAPAMKLQKDGTQETYPIVTPVGHSYEGVFSFARYSSGVSVTNIVPLEQYVAGVIPYEIGTDWNMEAYKAFAVVVRSYALANLGGHRSYGIDLCSGGDCQVYRGTGRQTENIRKAVAETRGIVAVYGGKVCNTMYSAVTGGCTVNVEQVWNGAAYPYLRAVSTPWEEYATHPEGEWVTEVSGQELYEYLRGVKGYKELRGAVQSIDVEEFAENSSYIYKMKITDIYGNVLSLKGTNIIRSAFGKYVNSANFVIGKNGSIPALEKNFSVITEDGKKEIPVTVSGEKRTMQMLTADGVVTVEIGSALRVKQDETTETLLPVCGYDIPEQAEKLLMNPKNKNFILIGKGWGHGCGFSQWGIMSLSELGYGWEDILNAYLTDVTLEPYTNVLP
;
A
#
# COMPACT_ATOMS: atom_id res chain seq x y z
N MET A 1 -41.76 -2.47 62.29
CA MET A 1 -40.77 -2.39 61.21
C MET A 1 -40.15 -3.78 61.07
N LYS A 2 -40.58 -4.56 60.09
CA LYS A 2 -40.06 -5.88 59.81
C LYS A 2 -39.10 -5.79 58.60
N THR A 3 -37.84 -6.11 58.78
CA THR A 3 -36.84 -6.19 57.74
C THR A 3 -37.02 -7.48 56.93
N GLU A 4 -37.41 -7.40 55.67
CA GLU A 4 -37.45 -8.50 54.73
C GLU A 4 -36.03 -8.83 54.28
N LYS A 5 -35.50 -9.99 54.66
CA LYS A 5 -34.32 -10.63 54.04
C LYS A 5 -34.77 -11.28 52.74
N LYS A 6 -34.40 -10.67 51.61
CA LYS A 6 -34.54 -11.29 50.28
C LYS A 6 -33.67 -12.54 50.21
N ALA A 7 -34.30 -13.72 50.09
CA ALA A 7 -33.59 -14.99 49.85
C ALA A 7 -32.94 -14.96 48.44
N ARG A 8 -31.62 -15.12 48.35
CA ARG A 8 -30.90 -15.28 47.08
C ARG A 8 -31.36 -16.54 46.36
N THR A 9 -31.74 -16.42 45.09
CA THR A 9 -32.18 -17.53 44.27
C THR A 9 -31.03 -18.53 44.01
N HIS A 10 -31.35 -19.79 43.72
CA HIS A 10 -30.38 -20.87 43.46
C HIS A 10 -29.42 -20.48 42.29
N ALA A 11 -29.90 -19.72 41.33
CA ALA A 11 -29.13 -19.18 40.19
C ALA A 11 -28.06 -18.16 40.62
N ASP A 12 -28.34 -17.31 41.64
CA ASP A 12 -27.35 -16.34 42.14
C ASP A 12 -26.21 -17.04 42.92
N LYS A 13 -26.53 -18.12 43.61
CA LYS A 13 -25.50 -18.93 44.29
C LYS A 13 -24.60 -19.67 43.28
N GLN A 14 -25.14 -20.17 42.16
CA GLN A 14 -24.36 -20.80 41.10
C GLN A 14 -23.44 -19.79 40.39
N LYS A 15 -23.92 -18.60 40.06
CA LYS A 15 -23.09 -17.55 39.48
C LYS A 15 -21.94 -17.10 40.38
N THR A 16 -22.19 -17.04 41.68
CA THR A 16 -21.16 -16.69 42.67
C THR A 16 -20.13 -17.82 42.79
N LEU A 17 -20.55 -19.06 42.75
CA LEU A 17 -19.65 -20.24 42.83
C LEU A 17 -18.75 -20.33 41.59
N VAL A 18 -19.30 -20.07 40.37
CA VAL A 18 -18.54 -20.05 39.12
C VAL A 18 -17.49 -18.92 39.13
N ARG A 19 -17.84 -17.72 39.62
CA ARG A 19 -16.88 -16.63 39.75
C ARG A 19 -15.73 -16.93 40.71
N ILE A 20 -16.03 -17.56 41.83
CA ILE A 20 -15.00 -17.99 42.81
C ILE A 20 -14.09 -19.06 42.19
N MET A 21 -14.67 -20.05 41.47
CA MET A 21 -13.87 -21.05 40.75
C MET A 21 -12.97 -20.47 39.69
N CYS A 22 -13.44 -19.51 38.91
CA CYS A 22 -12.62 -18.80 37.89
C CYS A 22 -11.46 -18.03 38.53
N ILE A 23 -11.68 -17.33 39.64
CA ILE A 23 -10.64 -16.61 40.39
C ILE A 23 -9.60 -17.60 40.98
N VAL A 24 -10.03 -18.73 41.54
CA VAL A 24 -9.13 -19.76 42.07
C VAL A 24 -8.32 -20.41 40.93
N MET A 25 -8.94 -20.70 39.79
CA MET A 25 -8.22 -21.24 38.62
C MET A 25 -7.18 -20.26 38.06
N CYS A 26 -7.52 -18.96 37.94
CA CYS A 26 -6.56 -17.95 37.55
C CYS A 26 -5.39 -17.81 38.54
N ALA A 27 -5.66 -17.88 39.84
CA ALA A 27 -4.62 -17.82 40.87
C ALA A 27 -3.71 -19.06 40.83
N LEU A 28 -4.26 -20.25 40.58
CA LEU A 28 -3.48 -21.49 40.40
C LEU A 28 -2.65 -21.48 39.11
N MET A 29 -3.13 -20.91 38.03
CA MET A 29 -2.32 -20.72 36.79
C MET A 29 -1.14 -19.79 37.04
N VAL A 30 -1.34 -18.67 37.73
CA VAL A 30 -0.27 -17.70 38.03
C VAL A 30 0.77 -18.34 38.97
N LEU A 31 0.34 -19.12 39.98
CA LEU A 31 1.24 -19.85 40.86
C LEU A 31 1.99 -20.98 40.12
N GLY A 32 1.36 -21.65 39.14
CA GLY A 32 2.01 -22.66 38.31
C GLY A 32 3.09 -22.10 37.42
N VAL A 33 2.87 -20.88 36.82
CA VAL A 33 3.88 -20.18 36.04
C VAL A 33 5.05 -19.69 36.89
N LEU A 34 4.78 -19.17 38.09
CA LEU A 34 5.84 -18.77 39.05
C LEU A 34 6.65 -19.99 39.54
N ALA A 35 6.03 -21.13 39.79
CA ALA A 35 6.74 -22.35 40.19
C ALA A 35 7.61 -22.96 39.09
N ALA A 36 7.28 -22.73 37.80
CA ALA A 36 8.09 -23.17 36.67
C ALA A 36 9.25 -22.24 36.33
N VAL A 37 9.12 -20.94 36.62
CA VAL A 37 10.13 -19.90 36.26
C VAL A 37 11.23 -19.79 37.34
N ILE A 38 10.90 -20.00 38.64
CA ILE A 38 11.88 -19.88 39.75
C ILE A 38 13.01 -20.91 39.67
N PRO A 39 12.78 -22.21 39.33
CA PRO A 39 13.87 -23.17 39.15
C PRO A 39 14.74 -22.87 37.94
N TYR A 40 14.19 -22.26 36.89
CA TYR A 40 14.94 -21.91 35.66
C TYR A 40 15.91 -20.74 35.90
N LEU A 41 15.56 -19.80 36.76
CA LEU A 41 16.40 -18.69 37.16
C LEU A 41 17.49 -19.04 38.19
N ALA A 42 17.30 -20.12 38.93
CA ALA A 42 18.24 -20.58 40.00
C ALA A 42 19.35 -21.53 39.47
N LEU A 43 19.27 -22.01 38.23
CA LEU A 43 20.23 -22.95 37.63
C LEU A 43 21.34 -22.31 36.79
N ASN A 44 21.40 -20.99 36.68
CA ASN A 44 22.37 -20.31 35.86
C ASN A 44 23.36 -19.42 36.64
N VAL A 45 23.75 -19.80 37.86
CA VAL A 45 24.90 -19.21 38.54
C VAL A 45 25.80 -20.32 39.08
N SER A 46 26.65 -20.87 38.27
CA SER A 46 27.90 -21.52 38.71
C SER A 46 28.95 -21.32 37.61
N ALA A 47 30.00 -20.63 37.98
CA ALA A 47 31.16 -20.39 37.14
C ALA A 47 32.02 -21.65 37.02
N ALA A 48 32.53 -21.83 35.80
CA ALA A 48 33.74 -22.49 35.36
C ALA A 48 33.48 -23.56 34.29
N ASP A 49 33.65 -23.15 33.03
CA ASP A 49 34.49 -23.86 32.08
C ASP A 49 34.67 -22.95 30.85
N VAL A 50 35.91 -22.44 30.74
CA VAL A 50 36.36 -21.72 29.54
C VAL A 50 36.68 -22.77 28.48
N GLN A 51 35.81 -22.94 27.51
CA GLN A 51 36.15 -23.46 26.20
C GLN A 51 35.97 -22.33 25.17
N GLU A 52 37.02 -22.15 24.39
CA GLU A 52 37.10 -21.24 23.25
C GLU A 52 35.85 -21.37 22.37
N THR A 53 34.97 -20.41 22.47
CA THR A 53 33.94 -20.18 21.45
C THR A 53 34.57 -19.32 20.35
N GLU A 54 34.57 -19.86 19.13
CA GLU A 54 34.77 -19.08 17.91
C GLU A 54 34.02 -17.76 18.04
N THR A 55 34.76 -16.69 17.98
CA THR A 55 34.22 -15.34 17.79
C THR A 55 33.50 -15.34 16.45
N VAL A 56 32.18 -15.50 16.50
CA VAL A 56 31.33 -14.99 15.43
C VAL A 56 31.60 -13.49 15.40
N GLN A 57 32.34 -13.04 14.41
CA GLN A 57 32.45 -11.64 14.08
C GLN A 57 31.02 -11.19 13.79
N ILE A 58 30.41 -10.46 14.72
CA ILE A 58 29.30 -9.59 14.43
C ILE A 58 29.92 -8.56 13.49
N GLU A 59 29.64 -8.69 12.19
CA GLU A 59 29.92 -7.62 11.25
C GLU A 59 29.34 -6.35 11.87
N GLU A 60 30.19 -5.34 12.04
CA GLU A 60 29.79 -4.00 12.43
C GLU A 60 28.56 -3.64 11.58
N GLU A 61 27.44 -3.30 12.26
CA GLU A 61 26.32 -2.68 11.58
C GLU A 61 26.89 -1.50 10.80
N SER A 62 27.02 -1.69 9.49
CA SER A 62 27.34 -0.62 8.56
C SER A 62 26.37 0.52 8.87
N GLU A 63 26.88 1.74 8.92
CA GLU A 63 26.07 2.96 9.04
C GLU A 63 24.78 2.81 8.25
N PRO A 64 23.62 3.28 8.75
CA PRO A 64 22.34 3.09 8.07
C PRO A 64 22.51 3.63 6.65
N ASP A 65 22.58 2.71 5.71
CA ASP A 65 22.54 3.03 4.30
C ASP A 65 21.25 3.84 4.10
N HIS A 66 21.42 5.16 3.91
CA HIS A 66 20.35 6.06 3.57
C HIS A 66 19.86 5.78 2.14
N GLY A 67 19.63 4.50 1.84
CA GLY A 67 19.23 3.99 0.56
C GLY A 67 18.30 4.90 -0.20
N LEU A 68 18.03 4.63 -1.44
CA LEU A 68 17.17 5.41 -2.31
C LEU A 68 15.90 5.90 -1.60
N LEU A 69 15.72 7.22 -1.50
CA LEU A 69 14.56 7.86 -0.91
C LEU A 69 13.44 7.97 -1.94
N LEU A 70 12.27 7.45 -1.61
CA LEU A 70 11.06 7.52 -2.43
C LEU A 70 10.13 8.64 -1.97
N ARG A 71 9.43 9.26 -2.93
CA ARG A 71 8.35 10.23 -2.70
C ARG A 71 7.01 9.53 -2.88
N ILE A 72 6.38 9.11 -1.79
CA ILE A 72 5.09 8.42 -1.82
C ILE A 72 3.96 9.40 -1.57
N GLY A 73 3.13 9.64 -2.58
CA GLY A 73 1.97 10.52 -2.47
C GLY A 73 0.89 9.90 -1.59
N LEU A 74 0.61 10.54 -0.46
CA LEU A 74 -0.47 10.14 0.44
C LEU A 74 -1.78 10.87 0.09
N ILE A 75 -1.67 12.18 -0.21
CA ILE A 75 -2.78 13.05 -0.64
C ILE A 75 -2.27 13.99 -1.74
N PHE A 76 -2.89 13.95 -2.90
CA PHE A 76 -2.47 14.75 -4.07
C PHE A 76 -3.62 14.89 -5.08
N GLY A 77 -3.43 15.75 -6.08
CA GLY A 77 -4.42 15.96 -7.14
C GLY A 77 -5.65 16.74 -6.65
N SER A 78 -6.85 16.29 -7.03
CA SER A 78 -8.12 16.97 -6.69
C SER A 78 -8.51 16.83 -5.22
N ASP A 79 -7.93 15.89 -4.50
CA ASP A 79 -8.38 15.48 -3.16
C ASP A 79 -7.63 16.19 -2.02
N VAL A 80 -6.83 17.21 -2.37
CA VAL A 80 -6.06 17.98 -1.40
C VAL A 80 -6.95 18.85 -0.50
N PRO A 81 -6.85 18.71 0.84
CA PRO A 81 -7.61 19.54 1.78
C PRO A 81 -6.98 20.93 1.93
N ALA A 82 -7.75 21.90 2.44
CA ALA A 82 -7.26 23.25 2.75
C ALA A 82 -6.19 23.23 3.84
N SER A 83 -6.31 22.30 4.80
CA SER A 83 -5.31 22.05 5.84
C SER A 83 -5.21 20.55 6.14
N TYR A 84 -4.04 20.12 6.64
CA TYR A 84 -3.82 18.73 6.99
C TYR A 84 -3.14 18.61 8.35
N THR A 85 -3.70 17.78 9.22
CA THR A 85 -3.22 17.59 10.60
C THR A 85 -2.51 16.24 10.73
N VAL A 86 -1.36 16.23 11.40
CA VAL A 86 -0.62 15.01 11.74
C VAL A 86 -0.19 15.04 13.20
N SER A 87 0.10 13.87 13.76
CA SER A 87 0.56 13.72 15.13
C SER A 87 1.83 12.88 15.23
N ALA A 88 2.67 13.18 16.22
CA ALA A 88 3.86 12.40 16.59
C ALA A 88 4.06 12.43 18.11
N GLN A 89 4.40 11.28 18.70
CA GLN A 89 4.41 11.10 20.15
C GLN A 89 5.38 12.05 20.87
N ASN A 90 6.56 12.31 20.29
CA ASN A 90 7.60 13.16 20.88
C ASN A 90 7.65 14.58 20.29
N GLY A 91 6.66 14.97 19.46
CA GLY A 91 6.68 16.19 18.68
C GLY A 91 7.42 16.02 17.36
N PHE A 92 7.84 17.13 16.76
CA PHE A 92 8.39 17.15 15.40
C PHE A 92 9.72 17.93 15.33
N THR A 93 10.51 17.59 14.32
CA THR A 93 11.54 18.46 13.77
C THR A 93 11.02 19.02 12.46
N LEU A 94 10.80 20.34 12.40
CA LEU A 94 10.34 21.04 11.21
C LEU A 94 11.53 21.54 10.38
N GLY A 95 11.34 21.60 9.06
CA GLY A 95 12.37 22.01 8.14
C GLY A 95 11.88 22.07 6.71
N TYR A 96 12.76 21.77 5.77
CA TYR A 96 12.39 21.66 4.35
C TYR A 96 13.01 20.43 3.69
N VAL A 97 12.32 19.94 2.66
CA VAL A 97 12.76 18.83 1.82
C VAL A 97 13.18 19.40 0.46
N SER A 98 14.37 19.05 -0.01
CA SER A 98 14.85 19.35 -1.34
C SER A 98 14.06 18.58 -2.40
N THR A 99 13.64 19.25 -3.47
CA THR A 99 12.96 18.58 -4.58
C THR A 99 13.92 17.87 -5.53
N ALA A 100 15.23 18.09 -5.39
CA ALA A 100 16.24 17.51 -6.26
C ALA A 100 16.62 16.08 -5.85
N ASP A 101 16.78 15.83 -4.54
CA ASP A 101 17.34 14.60 -4.00
C ASP A 101 16.56 14.02 -2.80
N ASN A 102 15.42 14.62 -2.45
CA ASN A 102 14.57 14.25 -1.32
C ASN A 102 15.22 14.44 0.06
N SER A 103 16.39 15.07 0.14
CA SER A 103 17.08 15.32 1.41
C SER A 103 16.26 16.25 2.31
N PHE A 104 16.21 15.93 3.60
CA PHE A 104 15.57 16.76 4.62
C PHE A 104 16.59 17.60 5.35
N THR A 105 16.40 18.91 5.36
CA THR A 105 17.17 19.86 6.16
C THR A 105 16.37 20.25 7.41
N PRO A 106 16.77 19.81 8.62
CA PRO A 106 16.11 20.18 9.85
C PRO A 106 16.38 21.64 10.20
N CYS A 107 15.33 22.37 10.61
CA CYS A 107 15.41 23.81 10.92
C CYS A 107 15.01 24.14 12.36
N PHE A 108 13.96 23.49 12.89
CA PHE A 108 13.43 23.84 14.21
C PHE A 108 12.69 22.67 14.88
N PRO A 109 13.04 22.28 16.13
CA PRO A 109 12.32 21.28 16.88
C PRO A 109 11.10 21.91 17.57
N VAL A 110 9.97 21.21 17.56
CA VAL A 110 8.74 21.58 18.26
C VAL A 110 8.24 20.43 19.12
N SER A 111 7.80 20.75 20.34
CA SER A 111 7.26 19.77 21.29
C SER A 111 5.77 19.49 21.09
N ALA A 112 5.10 20.28 20.25
CA ALA A 112 3.69 20.03 19.88
C ALA A 112 3.55 18.62 19.31
N ARG A 113 2.68 17.81 19.92
CA ARG A 113 2.44 16.42 19.50
C ARG A 113 1.49 16.34 18.30
N LYS A 114 0.86 17.44 17.97
CA LYS A 114 -0.04 17.61 16.83
C LYS A 114 0.31 18.90 16.11
N ILE A 115 0.41 18.82 14.80
CA ILE A 115 0.62 20.00 13.96
C ILE A 115 -0.42 19.99 12.83
N THR A 116 -0.86 21.19 12.44
CA THR A 116 -1.69 21.40 11.26
C THR A 116 -0.92 22.24 10.25
N VAL A 117 -0.88 21.80 9.01
CA VAL A 117 -0.24 22.51 7.90
C VAL A 117 -1.31 23.06 6.98
N CYS A 118 -1.18 24.33 6.62
CA CYS A 118 -2.09 25.03 5.70
C CYS A 118 -1.33 26.11 4.90
N GLN A 119 -2.03 26.74 3.96
CA GLN A 119 -1.51 27.90 3.24
C GLN A 119 -1.29 29.07 4.18
N ASP A 120 -0.21 29.84 3.95
CA ASP A 120 -0.02 31.12 4.64
C ASP A 120 -1.10 32.12 4.19
N ALA A 121 -1.94 32.49 5.14
CA ALA A 121 -3.08 33.38 4.98
C ALA A 121 -3.58 33.86 6.35
N ASN A 122 -4.55 34.77 6.36
CA ASN A 122 -5.43 34.90 7.51
C ASN A 122 -6.24 33.60 7.63
N LEU A 123 -6.26 32.97 8.82
CA LEU A 123 -6.80 31.66 9.04
C LEU A 123 -7.96 31.70 10.03
N VAL A 124 -9.01 30.94 9.72
CA VAL A 124 -10.17 30.71 10.56
C VAL A 124 -10.15 29.26 11.03
N LYS A 125 -10.28 29.04 12.32
CA LYS A 125 -10.38 27.69 12.89
C LYS A 125 -11.80 27.15 12.64
N THR A 126 -11.87 25.92 12.15
CA THR A 126 -13.09 25.15 11.91
C THR A 126 -13.02 23.83 12.65
N ASP A 127 -14.08 23.03 12.62
CA ASP A 127 -14.10 21.68 13.21
C ASP A 127 -13.09 20.75 12.49
N ASP A 128 -12.87 20.97 11.17
CA ASP A 128 -11.99 20.16 10.34
C ASP A 128 -10.54 20.69 10.26
N GLY A 129 -10.20 21.78 10.96
CA GLY A 129 -8.87 22.37 10.98
C GLY A 129 -8.84 23.87 10.76
N PHE A 130 -7.93 24.36 9.92
CA PHE A 130 -7.76 25.77 9.61
C PHE A 130 -7.98 26.03 8.12
N VAL A 131 -8.73 27.06 7.80
CA VAL A 131 -9.00 27.45 6.40
C VAL A 131 -8.72 28.95 6.19
N PRO A 132 -8.27 29.38 5.00
CA PRO A 132 -8.13 30.79 4.67
C PRO A 132 -9.47 31.52 4.82
N GLY A 133 -9.47 32.70 5.47
CA GLY A 133 -10.67 33.50 5.66
C GLY A 133 -10.37 34.94 6.07
N ALA A 134 -11.30 35.86 5.73
CA ALA A 134 -11.15 37.28 6.05
C ALA A 134 -11.97 37.75 7.25
N GLN A 135 -12.93 36.94 7.72
CA GLN A 135 -13.80 37.24 8.87
C GLN A 135 -13.53 36.24 9.97
N ASN A 136 -13.66 36.64 11.23
CA ASN A 136 -13.41 35.82 12.41
C ASN A 136 -12.01 35.15 12.39
N VAL A 137 -11.00 35.93 11.98
CA VAL A 137 -9.62 35.45 11.88
C VAL A 137 -9.14 34.97 13.25
N THR A 138 -8.72 33.70 13.29
CA THR A 138 -8.13 33.08 14.49
C THR A 138 -6.63 33.32 14.53
N LEU A 139 -5.93 33.17 13.40
CA LEU A 139 -4.51 33.44 13.22
C LEU A 139 -4.32 34.39 12.02
N GLY A 140 -3.62 35.49 12.23
CA GLY A 140 -3.34 36.43 11.15
C GLY A 140 -2.12 36.02 10.33
N GLY A 141 -2.16 36.29 9.03
CA GLY A 141 -1.05 36.03 8.10
C GLY A 141 -0.10 37.24 7.92
N TYR A 142 -0.27 38.33 8.65
CA TYR A 142 0.65 39.47 8.63
C TYR A 142 1.63 39.36 9.81
N HIS A 143 2.93 39.53 9.54
CA HIS A 143 3.98 39.32 10.53
C HIS A 143 4.98 40.48 10.53
N LEU A 144 5.75 40.60 11.59
CA LEU A 144 6.93 41.46 11.68
C LEU A 144 8.16 40.58 11.43
N HIS A 145 8.86 40.81 10.33
CA HIS A 145 10.04 40.05 9.90
C HIS A 145 11.32 40.71 10.38
N LEU A 146 12.19 39.94 11.04
CA LEU A 146 13.54 40.38 11.43
C LEU A 146 14.51 40.09 10.27
N PRO A 147 15.42 41.05 9.92
CA PRO A 147 16.28 40.92 8.74
C PRO A 147 17.44 39.93 8.92
N ALA A 148 17.78 39.56 10.16
CA ALA A 148 18.90 38.67 10.45
C ALA A 148 18.63 37.24 9.95
N ALA A 149 19.57 36.66 9.17
CA ALA A 149 19.55 35.28 8.75
C ALA A 149 20.43 34.42 9.69
N TYR A 150 20.01 33.19 9.92
CA TYR A 150 20.70 32.23 10.79
C TYR A 150 21.24 31.06 9.96
N ALA A 151 22.43 30.57 10.35
CA ALA A 151 23.15 29.56 9.58
C ALA A 151 22.63 28.10 9.82
N ASP A 152 22.11 27.84 11.01
CA ASP A 152 21.75 26.49 11.46
C ASP A 152 20.59 26.49 12.47
N MET A 153 20.11 25.30 12.79
CA MET A 153 19.01 25.06 13.72
C MET A 153 19.33 25.55 15.15
N GLN A 154 20.56 25.39 15.61
CA GLN A 154 20.95 25.77 16.99
C GLN A 154 20.97 27.29 17.18
N SER A 155 21.57 28.00 16.24
CA SER A 155 21.61 29.48 16.22
C SER A 155 20.22 30.08 16.12
N LEU A 156 19.36 29.56 15.22
CA LEU A 156 17.97 29.97 15.07
C LEU A 156 17.17 29.77 16.36
N ARG A 157 17.26 28.57 16.97
CA ARG A 157 16.55 28.24 18.22
C ARG A 157 16.94 29.16 19.36
N SER A 158 18.24 29.40 19.50
CA SER A 158 18.77 30.30 20.53
C SER A 158 18.27 31.75 20.32
N ALA A 159 18.21 32.19 19.05
CA ALA A 159 17.73 33.52 18.71
C ALA A 159 16.21 33.67 18.94
N VAL A 160 15.38 32.70 18.54
CA VAL A 160 13.93 32.71 18.82
C VAL A 160 13.68 32.82 20.33
N ASN A 161 14.39 32.03 21.13
CA ASN A 161 14.26 32.10 22.59
C ASN A 161 14.68 33.46 23.15
N ALA A 162 15.80 34.01 22.68
CA ALA A 162 16.29 35.34 23.10
C ALA A 162 15.31 36.45 22.73
N VAL A 163 14.72 36.41 21.52
CA VAL A 163 13.69 37.37 21.11
C VAL A 163 12.45 37.24 22.00
N ASN A 164 11.94 36.05 22.25
CA ASN A 164 10.79 35.84 23.13
C ASN A 164 11.06 36.32 24.56
N THR A 165 12.27 36.09 25.09
CA THR A 165 12.68 36.63 26.41
C THR A 165 12.68 38.15 26.44
N LYS A 166 13.20 38.83 25.41
CA LYS A 166 13.13 40.29 25.30
C LYS A 166 11.71 40.82 25.23
N LEU A 167 10.83 40.17 24.48
CA LEU A 167 9.40 40.54 24.44
C LEU A 167 8.71 40.35 25.78
N GLN A 168 9.04 39.30 26.53
CA GLN A 168 8.55 39.08 27.90
C GLN A 168 9.03 40.16 28.87
N ASN A 169 10.33 40.48 28.85
CA ASN A 169 10.92 41.51 29.70
C ASN A 169 10.33 42.91 29.41
N ALA A 170 9.94 43.15 28.15
CA ALA A 170 9.26 44.39 27.76
C ALA A 170 7.74 44.39 28.08
N GLY A 171 7.19 43.28 28.59
CA GLY A 171 5.77 43.16 28.93
C GLY A 171 4.82 43.10 27.73
N ILE A 172 5.31 42.79 26.53
CA ILE A 172 4.51 42.78 25.30
C ILE A 172 4.30 41.35 24.73
N TYR A 173 4.96 40.33 25.29
CA TYR A 173 4.75 38.94 24.90
C TYR A 173 3.30 38.50 25.16
N SER A 174 2.69 37.90 24.15
CA SER A 174 1.31 37.41 24.24
C SER A 174 1.05 36.36 23.16
N SER A 175 -0.15 35.78 23.12
CA SER A 175 -0.59 34.90 22.01
C SER A 175 -0.64 35.60 20.65
N LEU A 176 -0.65 36.92 20.60
CA LEU A 176 -0.59 37.72 19.37
C LEU A 176 0.83 38.20 19.03
N ILE A 177 1.70 38.36 20.03
CA ILE A 177 3.07 38.89 19.87
C ILE A 177 4.06 37.90 20.48
N TYR A 178 4.58 37.03 19.63
CA TYR A 178 5.59 36.00 19.95
C TYR A 178 6.45 35.75 18.70
N ALA A 179 7.68 35.32 18.92
CA ALA A 179 8.59 35.00 17.83
C ALA A 179 8.49 33.54 17.44
N PHE A 180 8.50 33.28 16.15
CA PHE A 180 8.55 31.95 15.56
C PHE A 180 9.52 31.92 14.36
N PRO A 181 10.11 30.75 14.04
CA PRO A 181 11.05 30.61 12.93
C PRO A 181 10.36 30.53 11.56
N CYS A 182 11.06 30.93 10.52
CA CYS A 182 10.65 30.68 9.14
C CYS A 182 11.85 30.34 8.24
N ALA A 183 11.61 29.56 7.19
CA ALA A 183 12.58 29.24 6.16
C ALA A 183 12.12 29.80 4.81
N ILE A 184 12.95 30.64 4.19
CA ILE A 184 12.67 31.27 2.89
C ILE A 184 13.84 30.98 1.95
N ASP A 185 13.58 30.20 0.89
CA ASP A 185 14.58 29.78 -0.10
C ASP A 185 15.87 29.20 0.55
N GLY A 186 15.68 28.34 1.59
CA GLY A 186 16.76 27.68 2.31
C GLY A 186 17.47 28.52 3.37
N LYS A 187 17.10 29.79 3.57
CA LYS A 187 17.62 30.66 4.62
C LYS A 187 16.65 30.75 5.78
N LEU A 188 17.20 30.79 6.99
CA LEU A 188 16.43 30.78 8.24
C LEU A 188 16.30 32.18 8.81
N TYR A 189 15.08 32.56 9.22
CA TYR A 189 14.75 33.89 9.75
C TYR A 189 13.78 33.76 10.94
N ILE A 190 13.49 34.89 11.58
CA ILE A 190 12.49 35.03 12.65
C ILE A 190 11.38 35.95 12.18
N ARG A 191 10.14 35.54 12.42
CA ARG A 191 8.94 36.38 12.34
C ARG A 191 8.30 36.54 13.72
N ILE A 192 7.57 37.65 13.90
CA ILE A 192 6.91 37.98 15.16
C ILE A 192 5.45 38.31 14.90
N GLY A 193 4.57 37.67 15.68
CA GLY A 193 3.13 37.95 15.74
C GLY A 193 2.34 37.37 14.56
N ASP A 194 1.03 37.30 14.76
CA ASP A 194 0.05 36.78 13.81
C ASP A 194 -1.10 37.77 13.62
N PHE A 195 -0.80 38.86 12.95
CA PHE A 195 -1.72 40.00 12.82
C PHE A 195 -2.70 39.79 11.66
N GLY A 196 -3.98 40.17 11.86
CA GLY A 196 -5.04 40.05 10.83
C GLY A 196 -4.96 41.08 9.72
N SER A 197 -4.11 42.14 9.84
CA SER A 197 -3.93 43.18 8.82
C SER A 197 -2.56 43.86 8.92
N ALA A 198 -2.13 44.49 7.82
CA ALA A 198 -0.90 45.29 7.77
C ALA A 198 -0.94 46.47 8.77
N ASP A 199 -2.09 47.11 8.94
CA ASP A 199 -2.29 48.21 9.89
C ASP A 199 -2.08 47.72 11.36
N SER A 200 -2.64 46.56 11.68
CA SER A 200 -2.45 45.94 13.00
C SER A 200 -0.99 45.61 13.27
N ALA A 201 -0.27 45.02 12.28
CA ALA A 201 1.17 44.74 12.39
C ALA A 201 1.98 46.04 12.53
N SER A 202 1.69 47.06 11.74
CA SER A 202 2.40 48.35 11.77
C SER A 202 2.24 49.06 13.13
N LYS A 203 1.05 49.02 13.72
CA LYS A 203 0.80 49.60 15.05
C LYS A 203 1.61 48.92 16.17
N LYS A 204 1.97 47.66 15.98
CA LYS A 204 2.78 46.91 16.96
C LYS A 204 4.29 46.94 16.67
N SER A 205 4.68 47.33 15.44
CA SER A 205 6.10 47.40 15.02
C SER A 205 6.94 48.27 15.94
N ALA A 206 6.49 49.46 16.30
CA ALA A 206 7.23 50.36 17.19
C ALA A 206 7.45 49.80 18.61
N LEU A 207 6.51 49.03 19.15
CA LEU A 207 6.67 48.34 20.44
C LEU A 207 7.72 47.23 20.37
N VAL A 208 7.70 46.46 19.27
CA VAL A 208 8.67 45.36 19.03
C VAL A 208 10.06 45.97 18.80
N GLU A 209 10.18 47.04 18.00
CA GLU A 209 11.43 47.77 17.78
C GLU A 209 12.04 48.28 19.09
N ALA A 210 11.23 48.89 19.95
CA ALA A 210 11.71 49.36 21.27
C ALA A 210 12.19 48.20 22.15
N ALA A 211 11.55 47.05 22.11
CA ALA A 211 11.94 45.88 22.92
C ALA A 211 13.20 45.20 22.38
N LEU A 212 13.40 45.16 21.07
CA LEU A 212 14.50 44.41 20.45
C LEU A 212 15.69 45.30 20.08
N SER A 213 15.51 46.62 19.98
CA SER A 213 16.47 47.60 19.39
C SER A 213 16.80 47.26 17.92
N GLU A 214 15.82 46.72 17.19
CA GLU A 214 15.92 46.30 15.80
C GLU A 214 14.60 46.60 15.10
N THR A 215 14.64 47.26 13.94
CA THR A 215 13.43 47.65 13.18
C THR A 215 12.89 46.46 12.34
N PRO A 216 11.75 45.86 12.67
CA PRO A 216 11.17 44.78 11.89
C PRO A 216 10.42 45.32 10.67
N ALA A 217 10.40 44.53 9.59
CA ALA A 217 9.60 44.81 8.41
C ALA A 217 8.22 44.15 8.50
N VAL A 218 7.15 44.87 8.12
CA VAL A 218 5.80 44.25 7.99
C VAL A 218 5.78 43.42 6.73
N VAL A 219 5.50 42.13 6.86
CA VAL A 219 5.30 41.19 5.76
C VAL A 219 3.83 40.79 5.66
N ARG A 220 3.40 40.51 4.43
CA ARG A 220 2.02 40.09 4.09
C ARG A 220 1.99 38.57 3.95
N PRO A 221 0.81 37.96 4.11
CA PRO A 221 0.65 36.55 3.80
C PRO A 221 1.04 36.25 2.36
N ASP A 222 1.68 35.12 2.16
CA ASP A 222 2.13 34.65 0.86
C ASP A 222 1.48 33.30 0.50
N SER A 223 0.61 33.30 -0.48
CA SER A 223 -0.13 32.10 -0.88
C SER A 223 0.75 30.96 -1.40
N ALA A 224 2.02 31.23 -1.71
CA ALA A 224 3.01 30.21 -2.08
C ALA A 224 3.69 29.57 -0.86
N ALA A 225 3.57 30.18 0.33
CA ALA A 225 4.11 29.66 1.57
C ALA A 225 3.15 28.72 2.29
N LEU A 226 3.71 27.88 3.16
CA LEU A 226 2.98 27.03 4.09
C LEU A 226 3.27 27.44 5.52
N THR A 227 2.22 27.41 6.34
CA THR A 227 2.25 27.69 7.78
C THR A 227 1.98 26.41 8.57
N VAL A 228 2.81 26.15 9.58
CA VAL A 228 2.64 25.07 10.55
C VAL A 228 2.06 25.64 11.84
N ILE A 229 1.00 25.06 12.32
CA ILE A 229 0.21 25.53 13.47
C ILE A 229 0.20 24.46 14.55
N ASP A 230 0.30 24.87 15.82
CA ASP A 230 -0.18 24.09 16.95
C ASP A 230 -1.70 24.25 17.03
N PRO A 231 -2.49 23.22 16.66
CA PRO A 231 -3.96 23.35 16.64
C PRO A 231 -4.59 23.41 18.02
N GLU A 232 -3.86 23.00 19.07
CA GLU A 232 -4.35 23.01 20.46
C GLU A 232 -4.22 24.40 21.05
N GLN A 233 -3.07 25.05 20.84
CA GLN A 233 -2.79 26.39 21.33
C GLN A 233 -3.19 27.50 20.35
N SER A 234 -3.47 27.16 19.08
CA SER A 234 -3.69 28.09 17.99
C SER A 234 -2.51 29.08 17.86
N LEU A 235 -1.30 28.55 17.72
CA LEU A 235 -0.05 29.32 17.55
C LEU A 235 0.65 28.85 16.27
N ILE A 236 1.27 29.80 15.54
CA ILE A 236 2.15 29.50 14.43
C ILE A 236 3.48 29.00 14.99
N LEU A 237 3.93 27.83 14.53
CA LEU A 237 5.15 27.18 14.95
C LEU A 237 6.30 27.40 13.96
N PHE A 238 5.97 27.46 12.66
CA PHE A 238 6.95 27.53 11.58
C PHE A 238 6.28 27.97 10.28
N GLU A 239 7.03 28.65 9.43
CA GLU A 239 6.62 28.92 8.04
C GLU A 239 7.70 28.52 7.07
N GLN A 240 7.30 28.07 5.89
CA GLN A 240 8.22 27.68 4.82
C GLN A 240 7.75 28.20 3.47
N LYS A 241 8.70 28.75 2.71
CA LYS A 241 8.55 29.12 1.31
C LYS A 241 9.84 28.77 0.57
N GLY A 242 9.71 28.21 -0.64
CA GLY A 242 10.85 27.98 -1.54
C GLY A 242 10.39 27.39 -2.88
N GLN A 243 11.14 27.70 -3.96
CA GLN A 243 10.81 27.19 -5.30
C GLN A 243 11.24 25.74 -5.49
N ASN A 244 12.38 25.36 -4.89
CA ASN A 244 12.97 24.02 -5.01
C ASN A 244 12.94 23.24 -3.68
N THR A 245 12.08 23.65 -2.77
CA THR A 245 11.92 23.04 -1.46
C THR A 245 10.45 22.98 -1.09
N SER A 246 10.07 21.94 -0.35
CA SER A 246 8.76 21.80 0.28
C SER A 246 8.90 21.80 1.79
N LEU A 247 7.84 22.12 2.52
CA LEU A 247 7.83 22.01 3.98
C LEU A 247 8.06 20.57 4.39
N GLY A 248 9.00 20.34 5.31
CA GLY A 248 9.34 19.04 5.89
C GLY A 248 8.95 18.95 7.36
N ALA A 249 8.39 17.80 7.75
CA ALA A 249 8.19 17.46 9.16
C ALA A 249 8.65 16.00 9.38
N ALA A 250 9.68 15.85 10.21
CA ALA A 250 10.17 14.56 10.70
C ALA A 250 9.68 14.34 12.15
N PRO A 251 9.50 13.10 12.61
CA PRO A 251 9.22 12.84 14.01
C PRO A 251 10.46 13.25 14.87
N ALA A 252 10.22 13.85 16.03
CA ALA A 252 11.32 14.19 16.93
C ALA A 252 11.94 12.93 17.52
N MET A 253 13.27 12.86 17.51
CA MET A 253 14.05 11.81 18.18
C MET A 253 14.07 12.06 19.69
N LYS A 254 13.96 10.98 20.45
CA LYS A 254 14.15 11.00 21.90
C LYS A 254 15.38 10.20 22.26
N LEU A 255 16.33 10.84 22.90
CA LEU A 255 17.49 10.15 23.48
C LEU A 255 17.06 9.44 24.76
N GLN A 256 17.25 8.13 24.83
CA GLN A 256 16.99 7.32 26.00
C GLN A 256 18.16 7.41 27.00
N LYS A 257 17.96 6.97 28.25
CA LYS A 257 18.97 7.03 29.30
C LYS A 257 20.23 6.19 29.03
N ASP A 258 20.07 5.14 28.23
CA ASP A 258 21.15 4.23 27.79
C ASP A 258 21.91 4.73 26.55
N GLY A 259 21.56 5.92 26.04
CA GLY A 259 22.19 6.52 24.87
C GLY A 259 21.52 6.11 23.54
N THR A 260 20.56 5.20 23.55
CA THR A 260 19.82 4.84 22.33
C THR A 260 18.88 5.96 21.89
N GLN A 261 18.69 6.07 20.58
CA GLN A 261 17.75 7.03 19.99
C GLN A 261 16.44 6.31 19.64
N GLU A 262 15.33 6.86 20.09
CA GLU A 262 14.00 6.35 19.82
C GLU A 262 13.22 7.36 19.00
N THR A 263 12.68 6.90 17.87
CA THR A 263 11.76 7.67 17.03
C THR A 263 10.40 6.98 16.98
N TYR A 264 9.34 7.77 17.02
CA TYR A 264 7.98 7.27 16.86
C TYR A 264 7.43 7.74 15.53
N PRO A 265 6.67 6.91 14.80
CA PRO A 265 6.15 7.28 13.49
C PRO A 265 5.19 8.46 13.56
N ILE A 266 5.06 9.16 12.43
CA ILE A 266 4.02 10.17 12.23
C ILE A 266 2.69 9.47 11.95
N VAL A 267 1.64 9.88 12.67
CA VAL A 267 0.29 9.32 12.56
C VAL A 267 -0.62 10.30 11.82
N THR A 268 -1.31 9.80 10.80
CA THR A 268 -2.30 10.57 10.01
C THR A 268 -3.68 10.59 10.68
N PRO A 269 -4.60 11.47 10.28
CA PRO A 269 -5.96 11.53 10.83
C PRO A 269 -6.74 10.21 10.72
N VAL A 270 -6.45 9.39 9.70
CA VAL A 270 -7.07 8.07 9.51
C VAL A 270 -6.38 6.94 10.28
N GLY A 271 -5.41 7.28 11.13
CA GLY A 271 -4.75 6.33 12.04
C GLY A 271 -3.61 5.51 11.42
N HIS A 272 -3.20 5.79 10.18
CA HIS A 272 -2.00 5.16 9.61
C HIS A 272 -0.73 5.81 10.15
N SER A 273 0.28 4.99 10.40
CA SER A 273 1.57 5.38 11.00
C SER A 273 2.70 5.22 9.98
N TYR A 274 3.53 6.26 9.81
CA TYR A 274 4.58 6.28 8.80
C TYR A 274 5.93 6.69 9.41
N GLU A 275 6.97 5.98 9.03
CA GLU A 275 8.36 6.40 9.23
C GLU A 275 8.80 7.40 8.15
N GLY A 276 10.00 7.98 8.32
CA GLY A 276 10.56 8.95 7.38
C GLY A 276 10.04 10.37 7.61
N VAL A 277 10.03 11.17 6.55
CA VAL A 277 9.70 12.60 6.60
C VAL A 277 8.39 12.85 5.86
N PHE A 278 7.50 13.63 6.44
CA PHE A 278 6.37 14.17 5.71
C PHE A 278 6.78 15.45 4.99
N SER A 279 6.53 15.49 3.69
CA SER A 279 6.71 16.66 2.83
C SER A 279 5.34 17.21 2.46
N PHE A 280 5.16 18.51 2.66
CA PHE A 280 3.93 19.22 2.33
C PHE A 280 4.22 20.25 1.26
N ALA A 281 3.38 20.31 0.24
CA ALA A 281 3.51 21.29 -0.82
C ALA A 281 2.14 21.91 -1.17
N ARG A 282 2.19 23.12 -1.71
CA ARG A 282 0.99 23.79 -2.24
C ARG A 282 0.54 23.08 -3.52
N TYR A 283 -0.73 22.75 -3.58
CA TYR A 283 -1.35 22.22 -4.78
C TYR A 283 -2.75 22.83 -4.97
N SER A 284 -2.95 23.63 -6.01
CA SER A 284 -4.21 24.37 -6.19
C SER A 284 -4.56 25.18 -4.93
N SER A 285 -5.72 24.99 -4.34
CA SER A 285 -6.18 25.68 -3.11
C SER A 285 -5.86 24.93 -1.82
N GLY A 286 -5.19 23.77 -1.91
CA GLY A 286 -4.96 22.89 -0.75
C GLY A 286 -3.49 22.54 -0.51
N VAL A 287 -3.29 21.55 0.34
CA VAL A 287 -1.98 21.03 0.76
C VAL A 287 -1.87 19.58 0.33
N SER A 288 -0.91 19.27 -0.56
CA SER A 288 -0.53 17.90 -0.87
C SER A 288 0.39 17.35 0.22
N VAL A 289 0.28 16.03 0.46
CA VAL A 289 1.02 15.32 1.50
C VAL A 289 1.77 14.15 0.89
N THR A 290 3.07 14.13 1.08
CA THR A 290 3.98 13.11 0.57
C THR A 290 4.80 12.55 1.72
N ASN A 291 4.98 11.23 1.77
CA ASN A 291 5.93 10.59 2.67
C ASN A 291 7.26 10.37 1.94
N ILE A 292 8.34 10.92 2.45
CA ILE A 292 9.71 10.66 2.00
C ILE A 292 10.24 9.53 2.85
N VAL A 293 10.51 8.40 2.22
CA VAL A 293 10.82 7.16 2.95
C VAL A 293 11.90 6.34 2.21
N PRO A 294 12.85 5.71 2.91
CA PRO A 294 13.78 4.76 2.30
C PRO A 294 13.05 3.59 1.63
N LEU A 295 13.59 3.12 0.51
CA LEU A 295 13.01 2.03 -0.30
C LEU A 295 12.63 0.81 0.55
N GLU A 296 13.51 0.35 1.44
CA GLU A 296 13.25 -0.86 2.23
C GLU A 296 12.11 -0.67 3.25
N GLN A 297 12.00 0.51 3.84
CA GLN A 297 10.87 0.86 4.72
C GLN A 297 9.56 0.95 3.93
N TYR A 298 9.61 1.46 2.69
CA TYR A 298 8.45 1.42 1.78
C TYR A 298 8.03 -0.02 1.51
N VAL A 299 8.95 -0.90 1.13
CA VAL A 299 8.68 -2.33 0.87
C VAL A 299 8.04 -2.98 2.09
N ALA A 300 8.60 -2.78 3.29
CA ALA A 300 8.05 -3.30 4.54
C ALA A 300 6.65 -2.72 4.85
N GLY A 301 6.36 -1.51 4.40
CA GLY A 301 5.06 -0.84 4.59
C GLY A 301 3.99 -1.22 3.56
N VAL A 302 4.36 -1.87 2.45
CA VAL A 302 3.45 -2.40 1.42
C VAL A 302 3.03 -3.83 1.74
N ILE A 303 3.97 -4.71 2.03
CA ILE A 303 3.76 -6.16 2.19
C ILE A 303 2.54 -6.50 3.05
N PRO A 304 2.37 -5.99 4.30
CA PRO A 304 1.28 -6.42 5.18
C PRO A 304 -0.11 -5.96 4.72
N TYR A 305 -0.18 -5.02 3.79
CA TYR A 305 -1.44 -4.50 3.24
C TYR A 305 -1.80 -5.14 1.91
N GLU A 306 -0.83 -5.75 1.23
CA GLU A 306 -1.05 -6.50 -0.01
C GLU A 306 -1.30 -7.98 0.25
N ILE A 307 -0.49 -8.63 1.09
CA ILE A 307 -0.56 -10.08 1.31
C ILE A 307 -0.84 -10.50 2.76
N GLY A 308 -1.04 -9.54 3.67
CA GLY A 308 -1.34 -9.84 5.08
C GLY A 308 -0.10 -10.13 5.94
N THR A 309 -0.34 -10.71 7.12
CA THR A 309 0.68 -10.87 8.19
C THR A 309 0.92 -12.32 8.62
N ASP A 310 0.22 -13.29 8.01
CA ASP A 310 0.20 -14.69 8.44
C ASP A 310 0.84 -15.64 7.41
N TRP A 311 1.73 -15.11 6.54
CA TRP A 311 2.42 -15.87 5.53
C TRP A 311 3.81 -16.32 6.01
N ASN A 312 4.40 -17.31 5.33
CA ASN A 312 5.73 -17.82 5.69
C ASN A 312 6.87 -16.93 5.15
N MET A 313 8.09 -17.19 5.61
CA MET A 313 9.27 -16.38 5.34
C MET A 313 9.60 -16.30 3.84
N GLU A 314 9.55 -17.44 3.12
CA GLU A 314 9.92 -17.47 1.70
C GLU A 314 8.91 -16.71 0.83
N ALA A 315 7.62 -16.73 1.19
CA ALA A 315 6.61 -15.91 0.55
C ALA A 315 6.87 -14.41 0.77
N TYR A 316 7.22 -14.00 1.99
CA TYR A 316 7.57 -12.60 2.26
C TYR A 316 8.83 -12.16 1.51
N LYS A 317 9.88 -13.02 1.43
CA LYS A 317 11.10 -12.73 0.68
C LYS A 317 10.80 -12.54 -0.82
N ALA A 318 10.10 -13.50 -1.43
CA ALA A 318 9.69 -13.39 -2.83
C ALA A 318 8.89 -12.10 -3.07
N PHE A 319 7.89 -11.83 -2.23
CA PHE A 319 7.06 -10.66 -2.41
C PHE A 319 7.79 -9.34 -2.12
N ALA A 320 8.80 -9.34 -1.24
CA ALA A 320 9.67 -8.17 -1.04
C ALA A 320 10.43 -7.81 -2.32
N VAL A 321 10.97 -8.79 -3.04
CA VAL A 321 11.64 -8.59 -4.34
C VAL A 321 10.62 -8.10 -5.40
N VAL A 322 9.42 -8.66 -5.42
CA VAL A 322 8.32 -8.22 -6.32
C VAL A 322 7.96 -6.75 -6.06
N VAL A 323 7.70 -6.37 -4.81
CA VAL A 323 7.34 -4.99 -4.42
C VAL A 323 8.46 -4.02 -4.77
N ARG A 324 9.71 -4.37 -4.47
CA ARG A 324 10.90 -3.54 -4.73
C ARG A 324 11.11 -3.32 -6.22
N SER A 325 11.05 -4.39 -7.01
CA SER A 325 11.22 -4.32 -8.46
C SER A 325 10.11 -3.48 -9.12
N TYR A 326 8.85 -3.69 -8.72
CA TYR A 326 7.73 -2.88 -9.18
C TYR A 326 7.94 -1.40 -8.87
N ALA A 327 8.31 -1.07 -7.63
CA ALA A 327 8.52 0.32 -7.21
C ALA A 327 9.59 1.00 -8.06
N LEU A 328 10.74 0.35 -8.26
CA LEU A 328 11.86 0.89 -9.02
C LEU A 328 11.56 0.99 -10.52
N ALA A 329 10.85 0.02 -11.08
CA ALA A 329 10.45 0.06 -12.49
C ALA A 329 9.42 1.16 -12.81
N ASN A 330 8.67 1.63 -11.81
CA ASN A 330 7.60 2.61 -11.96
C ASN A 330 7.92 3.98 -11.32
N LEU A 331 9.20 4.22 -10.96
CA LEU A 331 9.63 5.51 -10.41
C LEU A 331 9.22 6.68 -11.30
N GLY A 332 8.61 7.68 -10.69
CA GLY A 332 8.18 8.90 -11.38
C GLY A 332 6.95 8.73 -12.26
N GLY A 333 6.18 7.64 -12.09
CA GLY A 333 4.90 7.45 -12.77
C GLY A 333 3.89 8.58 -12.50
N HIS A 334 4.03 9.25 -11.36
CA HIS A 334 3.21 10.38 -10.94
C HIS A 334 3.96 11.72 -10.89
N ARG A 335 4.98 11.92 -11.74
CA ARG A 335 5.81 13.17 -11.77
C ARG A 335 5.01 14.45 -11.92
N SER A 336 3.86 14.42 -12.60
CA SER A 336 2.98 15.58 -12.72
C SER A 336 2.45 16.11 -11.38
N TYR A 337 2.46 15.28 -10.35
CA TYR A 337 2.11 15.63 -8.98
C TYR A 337 3.33 15.81 -8.06
N GLY A 338 4.55 15.68 -8.59
CA GLY A 338 5.79 15.77 -7.82
C GLY A 338 6.07 14.57 -6.91
N ILE A 339 5.53 13.39 -7.23
CA ILE A 339 5.69 12.15 -6.48
C ILE A 339 6.17 11.00 -7.37
N ASP A 340 6.81 10.00 -6.79
CA ASP A 340 7.29 8.83 -7.52
C ASP A 340 6.17 7.79 -7.70
N LEU A 341 5.49 7.45 -6.61
CA LEU A 341 4.42 6.47 -6.54
C LEU A 341 3.27 7.01 -5.70
N CYS A 342 2.06 6.53 -5.93
CA CYS A 342 0.94 6.77 -5.02
C CYS A 342 0.83 5.68 -3.95
N SER A 343 0.13 5.99 -2.86
CA SER A 343 -0.12 5.04 -1.76
C SER A 343 -1.36 4.16 -1.96
N GLY A 344 -1.98 4.21 -3.13
CA GLY A 344 -3.21 3.50 -3.50
C GLY A 344 -2.99 2.38 -4.52
N GLY A 345 -4.09 1.73 -4.91
CA GLY A 345 -4.08 0.58 -5.80
C GLY A 345 -3.64 0.83 -7.24
N ASP A 346 -3.44 2.09 -7.67
CA ASP A 346 -2.84 2.39 -8.97
C ASP A 346 -1.36 2.02 -9.01
N CYS A 347 -0.66 2.11 -7.85
CA CYS A 347 0.70 1.64 -7.67
C CYS A 347 0.69 0.42 -6.75
N GLN A 348 0.81 0.62 -5.44
CA GLN A 348 0.83 -0.41 -4.41
C GLN A 348 0.19 0.12 -3.14
N VAL A 349 -0.54 -0.72 -2.40
CA VAL A 349 -1.21 -0.30 -1.17
C VAL A 349 -0.18 -0.09 -0.07
N TYR A 350 0.24 1.17 0.11
CA TYR A 350 1.18 1.59 1.13
C TYR A 350 0.46 2.28 2.30
N ARG A 351 0.59 1.74 3.51
CA ARG A 351 -0.02 2.30 4.74
C ARG A 351 0.96 2.44 5.90
N GLY A 352 2.27 2.37 5.60
CA GLY A 352 3.33 2.56 6.57
C GLY A 352 3.49 1.41 7.57
N THR A 353 3.75 1.72 8.85
CA THR A 353 4.29 0.77 9.83
C THR A 353 3.25 -0.02 10.60
N GLY A 354 1.97 0.37 10.56
CA GLY A 354 0.95 -0.09 11.51
C GLY A 354 0.69 -1.61 11.54
N ARG A 355 1.04 -2.34 10.48
CA ARG A 355 0.87 -3.80 10.39
C ARG A 355 2.18 -4.56 10.13
N GLN A 356 3.32 -3.89 10.20
CA GLN A 356 4.62 -4.56 10.02
C GLN A 356 4.89 -5.54 11.17
N THR A 357 5.26 -6.79 10.81
CA THR A 357 5.72 -7.79 11.77
C THR A 357 7.24 -7.93 11.71
N GLU A 358 7.82 -8.59 12.71
CA GLU A 358 9.25 -8.91 12.72
C GLU A 358 9.64 -9.79 11.53
N ASN A 359 8.81 -10.78 11.17
CA ASN A 359 9.05 -11.63 10.00
C ASN A 359 9.07 -10.84 8.69
N ILE A 360 8.19 -9.84 8.52
CA ILE A 360 8.20 -8.99 7.33
C ILE A 360 9.49 -8.17 7.29
N ARG A 361 9.88 -7.53 8.40
CA ARG A 361 11.15 -6.76 8.45
C ARG A 361 12.36 -7.63 8.18
N LYS A 362 12.39 -8.85 8.73
CA LYS A 362 13.45 -9.84 8.49
C LYS A 362 13.51 -10.26 7.03
N ALA A 363 12.39 -10.57 6.39
CA ALA A 363 12.33 -10.93 4.97
C ALA A 363 12.84 -9.80 4.07
N VAL A 364 12.46 -8.55 4.35
CA VAL A 364 12.95 -7.37 3.63
C VAL A 364 14.45 -7.18 3.83
N ALA A 365 14.96 -7.37 5.04
CA ALA A 365 16.38 -7.26 5.35
C ALA A 365 17.21 -8.37 4.65
N GLU A 366 16.73 -9.62 4.67
CA GLU A 366 17.41 -10.76 4.02
C GLU A 366 17.42 -10.69 2.49
N THR A 367 16.50 -9.93 1.89
CA THR A 367 16.44 -9.69 0.43
C THR A 367 16.81 -8.25 0.06
N ARG A 368 17.49 -7.53 0.98
CA ARG A 368 17.79 -6.10 0.83
C ARG A 368 18.44 -5.80 -0.52
N GLY A 369 17.89 -4.83 -1.23
CA GLY A 369 18.41 -4.34 -2.50
C GLY A 369 18.18 -5.27 -3.70
N ILE A 370 17.78 -6.52 -3.51
CA ILE A 370 17.60 -7.47 -4.61
C ILE A 370 16.36 -7.15 -5.43
N VAL A 371 16.53 -7.14 -6.75
CA VAL A 371 15.46 -6.91 -7.75
C VAL A 371 15.55 -7.91 -8.89
N ALA A 372 14.44 -8.09 -9.61
CA ALA A 372 14.43 -8.83 -10.86
C ALA A 372 14.90 -7.93 -12.02
N VAL A 373 15.81 -8.41 -12.84
CA VAL A 373 16.44 -7.66 -13.94
C VAL A 373 16.33 -8.44 -15.25
N TYR A 374 15.96 -7.75 -16.31
CA TYR A 374 15.95 -8.26 -17.67
C TYR A 374 16.61 -7.26 -18.62
N GLY A 375 17.61 -7.71 -19.38
CA GLY A 375 18.32 -6.85 -20.32
C GLY A 375 18.96 -5.62 -19.70
N GLY A 376 19.46 -5.71 -18.46
CA GLY A 376 20.09 -4.62 -17.71
C GLY A 376 19.12 -3.56 -17.19
N LYS A 377 17.81 -3.88 -17.07
CA LYS A 377 16.78 -2.99 -16.51
C LYS A 377 15.96 -3.72 -15.47
N VAL A 378 15.53 -2.98 -14.44
CA VAL A 378 14.62 -3.53 -13.43
C VAL A 378 13.29 -3.91 -14.08
N CYS A 379 12.82 -5.13 -13.79
CA CYS A 379 11.56 -5.65 -14.29
C CYS A 379 10.36 -4.98 -13.62
N ASN A 380 9.32 -4.67 -14.40
CA ASN A 380 8.03 -4.29 -13.87
C ASN A 380 7.27 -5.54 -13.42
N THR A 381 7.39 -5.90 -12.17
CA THR A 381 6.86 -7.11 -11.54
C THR A 381 5.41 -6.94 -11.11
N MET A 382 4.51 -6.88 -12.07
CA MET A 382 3.06 -6.76 -11.83
C MET A 382 2.54 -7.99 -11.06
N TYR A 383 1.48 -7.81 -10.27
CA TYR A 383 0.86 -8.88 -9.49
C TYR A 383 -0.64 -8.69 -9.33
N SER A 384 -1.35 -9.77 -9.06
CA SER A 384 -2.77 -9.79 -8.71
C SER A 384 -3.05 -10.82 -7.62
N ALA A 385 -4.25 -10.79 -7.03
CA ALA A 385 -4.57 -11.65 -5.91
C ALA A 385 -4.42 -13.14 -6.25
N VAL A 386 -5.15 -13.62 -7.24
CA VAL A 386 -5.12 -15.02 -7.69
C VAL A 386 -5.41 -15.10 -9.18
N THR A 387 -4.70 -15.95 -9.94
CA THR A 387 -4.85 -16.02 -11.40
C THR A 387 -5.90 -17.02 -11.86
N GLY A 388 -6.27 -17.98 -11.00
CA GLY A 388 -7.24 -19.01 -11.36
C GLY A 388 -6.70 -20.06 -12.34
N GLY A 389 -5.41 -20.42 -12.19
CA GLY A 389 -4.74 -21.51 -12.89
C GLY A 389 -3.79 -21.11 -14.02
N CYS A 390 -3.79 -19.86 -14.47
CA CYS A 390 -2.81 -19.36 -15.44
C CYS A 390 -2.72 -17.82 -15.43
N THR A 391 -1.56 -17.29 -15.80
CA THR A 391 -1.37 -15.85 -16.00
C THR A 391 -1.67 -15.43 -17.44
N VAL A 392 -1.50 -14.14 -17.74
CA VAL A 392 -1.77 -13.51 -19.04
C VAL A 392 -0.57 -12.70 -19.49
N ASN A 393 -0.25 -12.74 -20.79
CA ASN A 393 0.73 -11.85 -21.39
C ASN A 393 0.36 -10.38 -21.19
N VAL A 394 1.30 -9.55 -20.75
CA VAL A 394 1.05 -8.15 -20.37
C VAL A 394 0.37 -7.32 -21.48
N GLU A 395 0.78 -7.51 -22.73
CA GLU A 395 0.19 -6.81 -23.88
C GLU A 395 -1.25 -7.17 -24.15
N GLN A 396 -1.71 -8.33 -23.69
CA GLN A 396 -3.10 -8.75 -23.81
C GLN A 396 -3.98 -8.25 -22.66
N VAL A 397 -3.36 -7.75 -21.59
CA VAL A 397 -4.08 -7.12 -20.47
C VAL A 397 -4.42 -5.68 -20.78
N TRP A 398 -3.43 -4.86 -21.18
CA TRP A 398 -3.59 -3.41 -21.38
C TRP A 398 -3.44 -2.95 -22.83
N ASN A 399 -3.33 -3.88 -23.81
CA ASN A 399 -3.08 -3.57 -25.23
C ASN A 399 -1.82 -2.70 -25.44
N GLY A 400 -0.80 -2.87 -24.58
CA GLY A 400 0.46 -2.14 -24.60
C GLY A 400 1.61 -2.88 -25.23
N ALA A 401 2.84 -2.51 -24.86
CA ALA A 401 4.05 -3.21 -25.28
C ALA A 401 4.20 -4.57 -24.57
N ALA A 402 4.75 -5.55 -25.30
CA ALA A 402 5.10 -6.84 -24.72
C ALA A 402 6.35 -6.72 -23.83
N TYR A 403 6.32 -7.38 -22.67
CA TYR A 403 7.49 -7.57 -21.83
C TYR A 403 7.95 -9.04 -21.98
N PRO A 404 9.15 -9.31 -22.49
CA PRO A 404 9.59 -10.68 -22.74
C PRO A 404 9.61 -11.57 -21.48
N TYR A 405 9.78 -10.98 -20.33
CA TYR A 405 9.83 -11.64 -19.03
C TYR A 405 8.47 -11.83 -18.34
N LEU A 406 7.39 -11.18 -18.84
CA LEU A 406 6.02 -11.33 -18.33
C LEU A 406 5.16 -12.09 -19.33
N ARG A 407 5.35 -13.40 -19.38
CA ARG A 407 4.64 -14.31 -20.27
C ARG A 407 3.55 -15.08 -19.51
N ALA A 408 2.56 -15.54 -20.23
CA ALA A 408 1.56 -16.42 -19.68
C ALA A 408 2.21 -17.72 -19.20
N VAL A 409 2.05 -18.03 -17.91
CA VAL A 409 2.51 -19.26 -17.27
C VAL A 409 1.33 -19.99 -16.62
N SER A 410 1.44 -21.30 -16.51
CA SER A 410 0.51 -22.10 -15.72
C SER A 410 0.80 -21.97 -14.24
N THR A 411 -0.25 -21.91 -13.42
CA THR A 411 -0.17 -21.78 -11.96
C THR A 411 -0.95 -22.90 -11.25
N PRO A 412 -0.65 -24.19 -11.54
CA PRO A 412 -1.42 -25.32 -10.99
C PRO A 412 -1.29 -25.42 -9.46
N TRP A 413 -0.25 -24.83 -8.88
CA TRP A 413 -0.04 -24.77 -7.44
C TRP A 413 -1.05 -23.90 -6.69
N GLU A 414 -1.82 -23.02 -7.36
CA GLU A 414 -2.86 -22.20 -6.71
C GLU A 414 -3.99 -23.04 -6.08
N GLU A 415 -4.12 -24.31 -6.44
CA GLU A 415 -5.07 -25.23 -5.82
C GLU A 415 -4.77 -25.55 -4.35
N TYR A 416 -3.54 -25.37 -3.91
CA TYR A 416 -3.11 -25.66 -2.54
C TYR A 416 -3.44 -24.53 -1.54
N ALA A 417 -3.60 -23.31 -1.99
CA ALA A 417 -4.00 -22.16 -1.17
C ALA A 417 -5.21 -21.48 -1.82
N THR A 418 -6.39 -21.98 -1.51
CA THR A 418 -7.63 -21.51 -2.11
C THR A 418 -7.98 -20.12 -1.59
N HIS A 419 -7.88 -19.09 -2.44
CA HIS A 419 -8.45 -17.80 -2.12
C HIS A 419 -9.97 -17.94 -1.95
N PRO A 420 -10.59 -17.44 -0.84
CA PRO A 420 -12.01 -17.62 -0.56
C PRO A 420 -12.95 -17.19 -1.71
N GLU A 421 -12.50 -16.24 -2.53
CA GLU A 421 -13.24 -15.68 -3.68
C GLU A 421 -12.53 -15.94 -5.01
N GLY A 422 -11.60 -16.90 -5.03
CA GLY A 422 -10.84 -17.28 -6.23
C GLY A 422 -11.68 -18.01 -7.27
N GLU A 423 -12.78 -18.64 -6.86
CA GLU A 423 -13.82 -19.20 -7.73
C GLU A 423 -15.14 -18.48 -7.44
N TRP A 424 -15.87 -18.13 -8.51
CA TRP A 424 -17.07 -17.35 -8.35
C TRP A 424 -18.13 -17.66 -9.41
N VAL A 425 -19.39 -17.48 -9.03
CA VAL A 425 -20.56 -17.62 -9.89
C VAL A 425 -21.40 -16.37 -9.76
N THR A 426 -21.73 -15.76 -10.89
CA THR A 426 -22.59 -14.57 -10.92
C THR A 426 -23.74 -14.80 -11.90
N GLU A 427 -24.96 -14.52 -11.45
CA GLU A 427 -26.15 -14.49 -12.29
C GLU A 427 -26.50 -13.05 -12.62
N VAL A 428 -26.76 -12.75 -13.90
CA VAL A 428 -27.14 -11.41 -14.36
C VAL A 428 -28.12 -11.50 -15.54
N SER A 429 -29.19 -10.73 -15.47
CA SER A 429 -30.12 -10.62 -16.61
C SER A 429 -29.54 -9.72 -17.71
N GLY A 430 -30.02 -9.94 -18.96
CA GLY A 430 -29.61 -9.07 -20.07
C GLY A 430 -29.98 -7.61 -19.89
N GLN A 431 -31.05 -7.32 -19.14
CA GLN A 431 -31.49 -5.96 -18.85
C GLN A 431 -30.56 -5.29 -17.84
N GLU A 432 -30.24 -5.96 -16.74
CA GLU A 432 -29.30 -5.44 -15.71
C GLU A 432 -27.90 -5.21 -16.29
N LEU A 433 -27.43 -6.12 -17.13
CA LEU A 433 -26.13 -5.97 -17.78
C LEU A 433 -26.12 -4.77 -18.75
N TYR A 434 -27.19 -4.58 -19.53
CA TYR A 434 -27.35 -3.40 -20.39
C TYR A 434 -27.33 -2.10 -19.58
N GLU A 435 -28.11 -2.02 -18.50
CA GLU A 435 -28.18 -0.84 -17.64
C GLU A 435 -26.82 -0.51 -17.03
N TYR A 436 -26.07 -1.53 -16.62
CA TYR A 436 -24.73 -1.36 -16.09
C TYR A 436 -23.73 -0.91 -17.15
N LEU A 437 -23.67 -1.60 -18.30
CA LEU A 437 -22.73 -1.26 -19.38
C LEU A 437 -22.99 0.16 -19.91
N ARG A 438 -24.25 0.52 -20.11
CA ARG A 438 -24.62 1.83 -20.64
C ARG A 438 -24.59 2.94 -19.58
N GLY A 439 -25.21 2.71 -18.43
CA GLY A 439 -25.43 3.73 -17.39
C GLY A 439 -24.20 3.97 -16.53
N VAL A 440 -23.53 2.90 -16.09
CA VAL A 440 -22.37 2.99 -15.19
C VAL A 440 -21.05 3.10 -15.97
N LYS A 441 -20.89 2.30 -17.03
CA LYS A 441 -19.64 2.25 -17.82
C LYS A 441 -19.64 3.17 -19.02
N GLY A 442 -20.80 3.70 -19.43
CA GLY A 442 -20.92 4.71 -20.49
C GLY A 442 -20.85 4.18 -21.92
N TYR A 443 -20.94 2.85 -22.15
CA TYR A 443 -20.95 2.27 -23.49
C TYR A 443 -22.24 2.62 -24.23
N LYS A 444 -22.17 3.46 -25.25
CA LYS A 444 -23.32 4.01 -25.99
C LYS A 444 -23.75 3.15 -27.17
N GLU A 445 -22.99 2.14 -27.51
CA GLU A 445 -23.22 1.19 -28.60
C GLU A 445 -24.52 0.41 -28.37
N LEU A 446 -24.75 -0.07 -27.17
CA LEU A 446 -25.94 -0.80 -26.79
C LEU A 446 -27.15 0.11 -26.61
N ARG A 447 -28.33 -0.34 -27.04
CA ARG A 447 -29.59 0.41 -26.98
C ARG A 447 -30.73 -0.34 -26.28
N GLY A 448 -30.51 -1.60 -25.92
CA GLY A 448 -31.47 -2.47 -25.25
C GLY A 448 -30.82 -3.61 -24.49
N ALA A 449 -31.63 -4.42 -23.85
CA ALA A 449 -31.19 -5.57 -23.08
C ALA A 449 -30.19 -6.44 -23.85
N VAL A 450 -29.16 -6.94 -23.18
CA VAL A 450 -28.19 -7.87 -23.80
C VAL A 450 -28.86 -9.17 -24.17
N GLN A 451 -28.73 -9.55 -25.43
CA GLN A 451 -29.27 -10.79 -26.00
C GLN A 451 -28.23 -11.92 -26.00
N SER A 452 -26.99 -11.63 -26.44
CA SER A 452 -25.89 -12.60 -26.46
C SER A 452 -24.58 -11.96 -25.99
N ILE A 453 -23.70 -12.83 -25.51
CA ILE A 453 -22.30 -12.52 -25.18
C ILE A 453 -21.48 -13.63 -25.83
N ASP A 454 -20.67 -13.26 -26.82
CA ASP A 454 -19.93 -14.19 -27.65
C ASP A 454 -18.44 -13.99 -27.44
N VAL A 455 -17.73 -15.01 -26.92
CA VAL A 455 -16.27 -15.01 -26.77
C VAL A 455 -15.67 -15.28 -28.15
N GLU A 456 -14.88 -14.33 -28.68
CA GLU A 456 -14.22 -14.45 -29.96
C GLU A 456 -12.80 -14.99 -29.88
N GLU A 457 -12.06 -14.64 -28.82
CA GLU A 457 -10.66 -15.00 -28.67
C GLU A 457 -10.27 -15.06 -27.19
N PHE A 458 -9.54 -16.09 -26.80
CA PHE A 458 -8.83 -16.17 -25.52
C PHE A 458 -7.44 -15.60 -25.67
N ALA A 459 -6.85 -15.16 -24.54
CA ALA A 459 -5.46 -14.73 -24.52
C ALA A 459 -4.52 -15.92 -24.81
N GLU A 460 -3.40 -15.62 -25.42
CA GLU A 460 -2.41 -16.61 -25.81
C GLU A 460 -1.89 -17.39 -24.58
N ASN A 461 -1.91 -18.72 -24.66
CA ASN A 461 -1.51 -19.63 -23.57
C ASN A 461 -2.26 -19.37 -22.23
N SER A 462 -3.48 -18.85 -22.30
CA SER A 462 -4.26 -18.48 -21.11
C SER A 462 -5.75 -18.77 -21.32
N SER A 463 -6.50 -18.94 -20.22
CA SER A 463 -7.96 -19.08 -20.24
C SER A 463 -8.69 -17.73 -20.13
N TYR A 464 -7.97 -16.63 -20.06
CA TYR A 464 -8.56 -15.30 -19.98
C TYR A 464 -9.17 -14.88 -21.32
N ILE A 465 -10.38 -14.33 -21.31
CA ILE A 465 -11.05 -13.81 -22.49
C ILE A 465 -10.32 -12.55 -22.97
N TYR A 466 -9.85 -12.54 -24.21
CA TYR A 466 -9.14 -11.42 -24.83
C TYR A 466 -10.01 -10.57 -25.74
N LYS A 467 -10.93 -11.23 -26.50
CA LYS A 467 -11.92 -10.52 -27.32
C LYS A 467 -13.30 -11.10 -27.11
N MET A 468 -14.29 -10.23 -27.04
CA MET A 468 -15.69 -10.63 -26.99
C MET A 468 -16.60 -9.61 -27.68
N LYS A 469 -17.76 -10.08 -28.07
CA LYS A 469 -18.88 -9.28 -28.57
C LYS A 469 -20.09 -9.41 -27.66
N ILE A 470 -20.75 -8.30 -27.43
CA ILE A 470 -22.00 -8.22 -26.67
C ILE A 470 -23.04 -7.64 -27.61
N THR A 471 -24.09 -8.40 -27.89
CA THR A 471 -25.18 -7.99 -28.83
C THR A 471 -26.46 -7.75 -28.04
N ASP A 472 -27.14 -6.64 -28.31
CA ASP A 472 -28.41 -6.33 -27.70
C ASP A 472 -29.60 -6.89 -28.52
N ILE A 473 -30.82 -6.78 -27.95
CA ILE A 473 -32.07 -7.26 -28.61
C ILE A 473 -32.40 -6.57 -29.92
N TYR A 474 -31.74 -5.47 -30.25
CA TYR A 474 -31.90 -4.72 -31.52
C TYR A 474 -30.78 -5.00 -32.51
N GLY A 475 -29.83 -5.88 -32.17
CA GLY A 475 -28.70 -6.25 -33.01
C GLY A 475 -27.54 -5.26 -32.97
N ASN A 476 -27.54 -4.28 -32.02
CA ASN A 476 -26.37 -3.42 -31.81
C ASN A 476 -25.28 -4.20 -31.10
N VAL A 477 -24.02 -3.97 -31.48
CA VAL A 477 -22.87 -4.75 -31.03
C VAL A 477 -21.87 -3.83 -30.28
N LEU A 478 -21.47 -4.25 -29.09
CA LEU A 478 -20.32 -3.74 -28.36
C LEU A 478 -19.18 -4.77 -28.47
N SER A 479 -18.04 -4.36 -29.04
CA SER A 479 -16.84 -5.20 -29.13
C SER A 479 -15.83 -4.75 -28.09
N LEU A 480 -15.33 -5.70 -27.29
CA LEU A 480 -14.32 -5.47 -26.24
C LEU A 480 -13.06 -6.24 -26.59
N LYS A 481 -11.88 -5.60 -26.41
CA LYS A 481 -10.57 -6.20 -26.63
C LYS A 481 -9.61 -5.83 -25.49
N GLY A 482 -8.96 -6.83 -24.91
CA GLY A 482 -8.07 -6.71 -23.76
C GLY A 482 -8.70 -7.26 -22.49
N THR A 483 -7.98 -8.14 -21.80
CA THR A 483 -8.55 -8.86 -20.63
C THR A 483 -8.98 -7.91 -19.52
N ASN A 484 -8.19 -6.87 -19.21
CA ASN A 484 -8.55 -5.90 -18.19
C ASN A 484 -9.67 -4.94 -18.64
N ILE A 485 -9.81 -4.69 -19.94
CA ILE A 485 -10.95 -3.93 -20.48
C ILE A 485 -12.24 -4.72 -20.28
N ILE A 486 -12.21 -6.02 -20.58
CA ILE A 486 -13.35 -6.93 -20.38
C ILE A 486 -13.70 -6.99 -18.88
N ARG A 487 -12.71 -7.25 -18.01
CA ARG A 487 -12.92 -7.24 -16.56
C ARG A 487 -13.52 -5.91 -16.07
N SER A 488 -12.99 -4.81 -16.52
CA SER A 488 -13.47 -3.48 -16.15
C SER A 488 -14.89 -3.21 -16.67
N ALA A 489 -15.23 -3.65 -17.89
CA ALA A 489 -16.56 -3.48 -18.48
C ALA A 489 -17.62 -4.21 -17.65
N PHE A 490 -17.37 -5.46 -17.27
CA PHE A 490 -18.29 -6.23 -16.42
C PHE A 490 -18.26 -5.80 -14.95
N GLY A 491 -17.13 -5.26 -14.46
CA GLY A 491 -16.97 -4.66 -13.14
C GLY A 491 -17.44 -5.56 -12.00
N LYS A 492 -18.51 -5.18 -11.29
CA LYS A 492 -19.02 -5.91 -10.13
C LYS A 492 -19.52 -7.34 -10.41
N TYR A 493 -19.67 -7.71 -11.67
CA TYR A 493 -20.16 -9.03 -12.05
C TYR A 493 -19.06 -10.06 -12.26
N VAL A 494 -17.79 -9.63 -12.37
CA VAL A 494 -16.66 -10.52 -12.58
C VAL A 494 -15.43 -10.08 -11.74
N ASN A 495 -14.72 -11.04 -11.16
CA ASN A 495 -13.49 -10.74 -10.41
C ASN A 495 -12.26 -10.73 -11.32
N SER A 496 -12.30 -11.45 -12.44
CA SER A 496 -11.26 -11.54 -13.46
C SER A 496 -11.89 -11.64 -14.86
N ALA A 497 -11.08 -11.64 -15.91
CA ALA A 497 -11.53 -11.98 -17.26
C ALA A 497 -11.41 -13.49 -17.58
N ASN A 498 -11.11 -14.31 -16.57
CA ASN A 498 -11.05 -15.76 -16.67
C ASN A 498 -12.41 -16.36 -16.26
N PHE A 499 -13.34 -16.41 -17.23
CA PHE A 499 -14.69 -16.93 -16.97
C PHE A 499 -15.33 -17.53 -18.21
N VAL A 500 -16.34 -18.38 -18.01
CA VAL A 500 -17.23 -18.91 -19.03
C VAL A 500 -18.64 -18.40 -18.82
N ILE A 501 -19.44 -18.45 -19.86
CA ILE A 501 -20.80 -17.90 -19.91
C ILE A 501 -21.78 -18.99 -20.23
N GLY A 502 -22.66 -19.33 -19.29
CA GLY A 502 -23.79 -20.24 -19.51
C GLY A 502 -25.08 -19.47 -19.70
N LYS A 503 -25.97 -19.99 -20.52
CA LYS A 503 -27.33 -19.47 -20.72
C LYS A 503 -28.28 -20.59 -21.21
N ASN A 504 -29.51 -20.56 -20.74
CA ASN A 504 -30.58 -21.47 -21.21
C ASN A 504 -30.25 -22.97 -21.07
N GLY A 505 -29.55 -23.38 -20.03
CA GLY A 505 -29.23 -24.80 -19.82
C GLY A 505 -28.03 -25.32 -20.63
N SER A 506 -27.38 -24.48 -21.41
CA SER A 506 -26.18 -24.86 -22.14
C SER A 506 -24.95 -24.24 -21.48
N ILE A 507 -23.95 -25.08 -21.26
CA ILE A 507 -22.59 -24.66 -20.92
C ILE A 507 -21.82 -24.68 -22.23
N PRO A 508 -21.13 -23.60 -22.63
CA PRO A 508 -20.29 -23.62 -23.81
C PRO A 508 -19.23 -24.72 -23.65
N ALA A 509 -19.15 -25.60 -24.63
CA ALA A 509 -18.00 -26.48 -24.75
C ALA A 509 -16.78 -25.61 -25.05
N LEU A 510 -15.79 -25.63 -24.15
CA LEU A 510 -14.50 -24.99 -24.40
C LEU A 510 -13.67 -25.93 -25.26
N GLU A 511 -13.70 -25.71 -26.57
CA GLU A 511 -12.72 -26.32 -27.47
C GLU A 511 -11.41 -25.48 -27.36
N LYS A 512 -10.36 -26.07 -26.87
CA LYS A 512 -9.03 -25.46 -26.83
C LYS A 512 -8.04 -26.35 -27.54
N ASN A 513 -7.33 -25.79 -28.52
CA ASN A 513 -6.19 -26.45 -29.14
C ASN A 513 -4.96 -26.23 -28.28
N PHE A 514 -4.37 -27.31 -27.77
CA PHE A 514 -3.09 -27.26 -27.07
C PHE A 514 -1.98 -27.61 -28.04
N SER A 515 -0.92 -26.81 -28.06
CA SER A 515 0.29 -27.14 -28.79
C SER A 515 1.18 -28.01 -27.90
N VAL A 516 1.42 -29.23 -28.31
CA VAL A 516 2.39 -30.12 -27.68
C VAL A 516 3.61 -30.19 -28.58
N ILE A 517 4.81 -29.98 -28.02
CA ILE A 517 6.06 -30.20 -28.73
C ILE A 517 6.40 -31.68 -28.59
N THR A 518 6.47 -32.40 -29.71
CA THR A 518 6.91 -33.79 -29.80
C THR A 518 8.23 -33.86 -30.55
N GLU A 519 8.90 -35.00 -30.52
CA GLU A 519 10.17 -35.21 -31.29
C GLU A 519 10.01 -34.91 -32.78
N ASP A 520 8.77 -35.03 -33.31
CA ASP A 520 8.44 -34.75 -34.72
C ASP A 520 7.99 -33.31 -34.98
N GLY A 521 8.02 -32.41 -33.98
CA GLY A 521 7.66 -31.02 -34.08
C GLY A 521 6.37 -30.65 -33.31
N LYS A 522 5.92 -29.39 -33.48
CA LYS A 522 4.72 -28.83 -32.79
C LYS A 522 3.44 -29.49 -33.33
N LYS A 523 2.65 -30.11 -32.45
CA LYS A 523 1.38 -30.74 -32.78
C LYS A 523 0.25 -30.08 -31.99
N GLU A 524 -0.84 -29.70 -32.66
CA GLU A 524 -2.04 -29.18 -31.99
C GLU A 524 -2.97 -30.32 -31.63
N ILE A 525 -3.35 -30.41 -30.36
CA ILE A 525 -4.32 -31.41 -29.88
C ILE A 525 -5.60 -30.68 -29.46
N PRO A 526 -6.74 -30.96 -30.13
CA PRO A 526 -8.00 -30.42 -29.70
C PRO A 526 -8.44 -31.09 -28.40
N VAL A 527 -8.80 -30.30 -27.41
CA VAL A 527 -9.36 -30.78 -26.14
C VAL A 527 -10.78 -30.25 -26.01
N THR A 528 -11.74 -31.15 -26.02
CA THR A 528 -13.16 -30.83 -25.77
C THR A 528 -13.47 -31.08 -24.31
N VAL A 529 -13.87 -30.04 -23.57
CA VAL A 529 -14.34 -30.17 -22.20
C VAL A 529 -15.85 -30.33 -22.20
N SER A 530 -16.35 -31.55 -21.99
CA SER A 530 -17.78 -31.81 -21.81
C SER A 530 -18.09 -32.05 -20.31
N GLY A 531 -19.28 -31.64 -19.86
CA GLY A 531 -19.68 -31.56 -18.45
C GLY A 531 -19.79 -32.86 -17.64
N GLU A 532 -19.38 -34.02 -18.18
CA GLU A 532 -19.38 -35.31 -17.47
C GLU A 532 -18.00 -35.96 -17.57
N LYS A 533 -17.18 -35.86 -16.56
CA LYS A 533 -15.78 -36.36 -16.44
C LYS A 533 -14.83 -35.80 -17.50
N ARG A 534 -13.84 -35.10 -17.03
CA ARG A 534 -12.78 -34.55 -17.85
C ARG A 534 -11.86 -35.66 -18.31
N THR A 535 -11.93 -36.01 -19.54
CA THR A 535 -11.00 -36.96 -20.16
C THR A 535 -10.32 -36.33 -21.36
N MET A 536 -9.01 -36.50 -21.47
CA MET A 536 -8.23 -36.13 -22.63
C MET A 536 -7.78 -37.41 -23.35
N GLN A 537 -7.86 -37.40 -24.67
CA GLN A 537 -7.22 -38.45 -25.48
C GLN A 537 -5.80 -38.00 -25.82
N MET A 538 -4.81 -38.69 -25.33
CA MET A 538 -3.40 -38.50 -25.67
C MET A 538 -2.95 -39.57 -26.67
N LEU A 539 -2.27 -39.14 -27.73
CA LEU A 539 -1.58 -40.05 -28.62
C LEU A 539 -0.21 -40.31 -28.04
N THR A 540 0.04 -41.57 -27.62
CA THR A 540 1.34 -42.04 -27.17
C THR A 540 1.99 -42.92 -28.24
N ALA A 541 3.26 -43.32 -28.06
CA ALA A 541 3.91 -44.27 -28.95
C ALA A 541 3.14 -45.60 -29.07
N ASP A 542 2.36 -45.97 -28.05
CA ASP A 542 1.59 -47.24 -28.00
C ASP A 542 0.11 -47.08 -28.42
N GLY A 543 -0.31 -45.88 -28.87
CA GLY A 543 -1.66 -45.62 -29.33
C GLY A 543 -2.38 -44.51 -28.55
N VAL A 544 -3.70 -44.36 -28.77
CA VAL A 544 -4.52 -43.36 -28.10
C VAL A 544 -4.89 -43.83 -26.69
N VAL A 545 -4.44 -43.09 -25.66
CA VAL A 545 -4.77 -43.35 -24.28
C VAL A 545 -5.73 -42.25 -23.78
N THR A 546 -6.83 -42.67 -23.14
CA THR A 546 -7.75 -41.74 -22.46
C THR A 546 -7.27 -41.50 -21.06
N VAL A 547 -6.91 -40.28 -20.73
CA VAL A 547 -6.41 -39.84 -19.42
C VAL A 547 -7.52 -39.07 -18.71
N GLU A 548 -7.83 -39.42 -17.47
CA GLU A 548 -8.70 -38.63 -16.61
C GLU A 548 -7.91 -37.41 -16.14
N ILE A 549 -8.40 -36.21 -16.46
CA ILE A 549 -7.66 -34.98 -16.22
C ILE A 549 -8.03 -34.44 -14.85
N GLY A 550 -7.07 -34.51 -13.92
CA GLY A 550 -7.03 -33.64 -12.76
C GLY A 550 -6.62 -32.22 -13.18
N SER A 551 -6.39 -31.37 -12.23
CA SER A 551 -6.04 -29.95 -12.39
C SER A 551 -4.74 -29.67 -13.16
N ALA A 552 -3.84 -30.65 -13.29
CA ALA A 552 -2.59 -30.52 -14.03
C ALA A 552 -2.22 -31.80 -14.78
N LEU A 553 -1.70 -31.66 -16.00
CA LEU A 553 -1.11 -32.72 -16.79
C LEU A 553 0.42 -32.64 -16.70
N ARG A 554 1.06 -33.71 -16.20
CA ARG A 554 2.51 -33.85 -16.24
C ARG A 554 2.93 -34.53 -17.55
N VAL A 555 3.71 -33.82 -18.36
CA VAL A 555 4.30 -34.39 -19.58
C VAL A 555 5.79 -34.59 -19.32
N LYS A 556 6.26 -35.84 -19.36
CA LYS A 556 7.68 -36.17 -19.38
C LYS A 556 8.24 -35.88 -20.77
N GLN A 557 9.20 -34.97 -20.85
CA GLN A 557 9.93 -34.65 -22.07
C GLN A 557 11.15 -35.60 -22.24
N ASP A 558 11.74 -36.02 -21.12
CA ASP A 558 12.82 -36.99 -21.04
C ASP A 558 12.85 -37.62 -19.63
N GLU A 559 13.86 -38.43 -19.31
CA GLU A 559 13.97 -39.11 -18.00
C GLU A 559 14.20 -38.12 -16.82
N THR A 560 14.53 -36.87 -17.10
CA THR A 560 14.93 -35.86 -16.12
C THR A 560 14.03 -34.60 -16.09
N THR A 561 13.26 -34.37 -17.17
CA THR A 561 12.47 -33.14 -17.33
C THR A 561 10.98 -33.44 -17.36
N GLU A 562 10.24 -32.98 -16.34
CA GLU A 562 8.78 -32.97 -16.31
C GLU A 562 8.29 -31.53 -16.58
N THR A 563 7.48 -31.35 -17.62
CA THR A 563 6.78 -30.07 -17.87
C THR A 563 5.33 -30.20 -17.46
N LEU A 564 4.87 -29.28 -16.61
CA LEU A 564 3.46 -29.13 -16.26
C LEU A 564 2.75 -28.36 -17.38
N LEU A 565 1.83 -29.00 -18.09
CA LEU A 565 0.94 -28.31 -19.02
C LEU A 565 -0.30 -27.84 -18.27
N PRO A 566 -0.72 -26.56 -18.45
CA PRO A 566 -1.93 -26.05 -17.82
C PRO A 566 -3.15 -26.72 -18.44
N VAL A 567 -3.88 -27.45 -17.65
CA VAL A 567 -5.26 -27.81 -17.98
C VAL A 567 -6.18 -26.85 -17.27
N CYS A 568 -6.42 -25.69 -17.88
CA CYS A 568 -7.40 -24.73 -17.38
C CYS A 568 -8.82 -25.28 -17.66
N GLY A 569 -9.25 -26.25 -16.84
CA GLY A 569 -10.63 -26.70 -16.84
C GLY A 569 -11.45 -25.93 -15.81
N TYR A 570 -12.71 -25.63 -16.13
CA TYR A 570 -13.68 -25.15 -15.16
C TYR A 570 -14.41 -26.37 -14.57
N ASP A 571 -14.29 -26.58 -13.25
CA ASP A 571 -15.31 -27.30 -12.51
C ASP A 571 -16.53 -26.40 -12.43
N ILE A 572 -17.69 -26.96 -12.77
CA ILE A 572 -18.93 -26.20 -12.66
C ILE A 572 -19.39 -26.36 -11.22
N PRO A 573 -19.35 -25.27 -10.42
CA PRO A 573 -19.82 -25.34 -9.06
C PRO A 573 -21.29 -25.77 -9.01
N GLU A 574 -21.68 -26.55 -8.00
CA GLU A 574 -23.05 -27.04 -7.80
C GLU A 574 -24.09 -25.89 -7.88
N GLN A 575 -23.74 -24.70 -7.41
CA GLN A 575 -24.57 -23.51 -7.53
C GLN A 575 -24.83 -23.14 -8.98
N ALA A 576 -23.81 -23.14 -9.84
CA ALA A 576 -23.95 -22.80 -11.26
C ALA A 576 -24.73 -23.89 -12.00
N GLU A 577 -24.51 -25.16 -11.69
CA GLU A 577 -25.24 -26.30 -12.25
C GLU A 577 -26.74 -26.18 -11.99
N LYS A 578 -27.15 -25.88 -10.75
CA LYS A 578 -28.55 -25.64 -10.37
C LYS A 578 -29.19 -24.48 -11.17
N LEU A 579 -28.45 -23.38 -11.37
CA LEU A 579 -28.94 -22.24 -12.15
C LEU A 579 -29.07 -22.55 -13.63
N LEU A 580 -28.14 -23.30 -14.20
CA LEU A 580 -28.15 -23.70 -15.60
C LEU A 580 -29.24 -24.75 -15.91
N MET A 581 -29.47 -25.68 -15.01
CA MET A 581 -30.51 -26.71 -15.17
C MET A 581 -31.93 -26.18 -15.01
N ASN A 582 -32.13 -24.95 -14.56
CA ASN A 582 -33.46 -24.34 -14.48
C ASN A 582 -33.93 -23.81 -15.86
N PRO A 583 -34.88 -24.46 -16.55
CA PRO A 583 -35.32 -24.06 -17.90
C PRO A 583 -36.06 -22.72 -17.93
N LYS A 584 -36.49 -22.22 -16.77
CA LYS A 584 -37.12 -20.91 -16.65
C LYS A 584 -36.08 -19.77 -16.50
N ASN A 585 -34.84 -20.11 -16.17
CA ASN A 585 -33.78 -19.14 -16.06
C ASN A 585 -33.33 -18.67 -17.45
N LYS A 586 -33.51 -17.36 -17.73
CA LYS A 586 -33.11 -16.69 -18.98
C LYS A 586 -31.88 -15.80 -18.78
N ASN A 587 -31.33 -15.78 -17.57
CA ASN A 587 -30.19 -14.96 -17.22
C ASN A 587 -28.88 -15.57 -17.74
N PHE A 588 -27.87 -14.74 -17.86
CA PHE A 588 -26.48 -15.19 -18.05
C PHE A 588 -25.93 -15.68 -16.73
N ILE A 589 -25.27 -16.83 -16.76
CA ILE A 589 -24.53 -17.38 -15.61
C ILE A 589 -23.06 -17.28 -15.94
N LEU A 590 -22.35 -16.42 -15.23
CA LEU A 590 -20.92 -16.21 -15.36
C LEU A 590 -20.21 -17.08 -14.30
N ILE A 591 -19.36 -17.99 -14.75
CA ILE A 591 -18.62 -18.91 -13.89
C ILE A 591 -17.15 -18.61 -14.10
N GLY A 592 -16.45 -18.16 -13.09
CA GLY A 592 -15.10 -17.67 -13.26
C GLY A 592 -14.14 -18.10 -12.15
N LYS A 593 -12.86 -17.93 -12.48
CA LYS A 593 -11.73 -18.16 -11.59
C LYS A 593 -10.81 -16.94 -11.59
N GLY A 594 -10.11 -16.76 -10.48
CA GLY A 594 -9.16 -15.69 -10.32
C GLY A 594 -9.77 -14.36 -9.86
N TRP A 595 -8.92 -13.53 -9.27
CA TRP A 595 -9.24 -12.18 -8.82
C TRP A 595 -8.10 -11.23 -9.23
N GLY A 596 -8.42 -10.26 -10.08
CA GLY A 596 -7.48 -9.27 -10.58
C GLY A 596 -7.26 -9.36 -12.09
N HIS A 597 -6.17 -8.76 -12.55
CA HIS A 597 -5.85 -8.69 -13.98
C HIS A 597 -5.15 -9.95 -14.54
N GLY A 598 -4.62 -10.80 -13.66
CA GLY A 598 -4.01 -12.08 -14.02
C GLY A 598 -2.62 -11.98 -14.68
N CYS A 599 -1.99 -10.81 -14.73
CA CYS A 599 -0.65 -10.62 -15.30
C CYS A 599 0.43 -10.70 -14.21
N GLY A 600 1.51 -11.40 -14.48
CA GLY A 600 2.65 -11.51 -13.60
C GLY A 600 2.38 -12.40 -12.39
N PHE A 601 2.73 -11.95 -11.20
CA PHE A 601 2.66 -12.77 -10.00
C PHE A 601 1.23 -12.95 -9.47
N SER A 602 0.96 -14.16 -8.97
CA SER A 602 -0.18 -14.43 -8.11
C SER A 602 0.23 -14.31 -6.65
N GLN A 603 -0.41 -13.44 -5.88
CA GLN A 603 -0.14 -13.33 -4.45
C GLN A 603 -0.36 -14.69 -3.76
N TRP A 604 -1.51 -15.30 -3.96
CA TRP A 604 -1.82 -16.63 -3.40
C TRP A 604 -0.98 -17.76 -4.00
N GLY A 605 -0.56 -17.63 -5.26
CA GLY A 605 0.37 -18.56 -5.88
C GLY A 605 1.78 -18.52 -5.28
N ILE A 606 2.26 -17.35 -4.89
CA ILE A 606 3.52 -17.19 -4.10
C ILE A 606 3.38 -17.92 -2.76
N MET A 607 2.27 -17.73 -2.06
CA MET A 607 1.99 -18.43 -0.80
C MET A 607 1.99 -19.95 -1.00
N SER A 608 1.26 -20.46 -1.99
CA SER A 608 1.16 -21.89 -2.28
C SER A 608 2.52 -22.51 -2.56
N LEU A 609 3.34 -21.89 -3.42
CA LEU A 609 4.69 -22.38 -3.69
C LEU A 609 5.56 -22.42 -2.44
N SER A 610 5.46 -21.41 -1.59
CA SER A 610 6.20 -21.37 -0.33
C SER A 610 5.75 -22.45 0.66
N GLU A 611 4.45 -22.79 0.71
CA GLU A 611 3.90 -23.90 1.50
C GLU A 611 4.34 -25.27 0.97
N LEU A 612 4.58 -25.38 -0.34
CA LEU A 612 5.17 -26.55 -0.99
C LEU A 612 6.67 -26.69 -0.74
N GLY A 613 7.30 -25.70 -0.07
CA GLY A 613 8.71 -25.73 0.31
C GLY A 613 9.68 -25.13 -0.73
N TYR A 614 9.16 -24.39 -1.72
CA TYR A 614 10.03 -23.67 -2.66
C TYR A 614 10.67 -22.45 -2.00
N GLY A 615 11.95 -22.20 -2.31
CA GLY A 615 12.66 -21.00 -1.92
C GLY A 615 12.17 -19.77 -2.70
N TRP A 616 12.43 -18.59 -2.17
CA TRP A 616 11.94 -17.33 -2.77
C TRP A 616 12.46 -17.09 -4.20
N GLU A 617 13.68 -17.54 -4.53
CA GLU A 617 14.24 -17.44 -5.89
C GLU A 617 13.48 -18.34 -6.87
N ASP A 618 13.17 -19.58 -6.48
CA ASP A 618 12.39 -20.52 -7.29
C ASP A 618 10.97 -20.00 -7.50
N ILE A 619 10.37 -19.39 -6.47
CA ILE A 619 9.05 -18.75 -6.55
C ILE A 619 9.07 -17.63 -7.60
N LEU A 620 10.10 -16.79 -7.62
CA LEU A 620 10.22 -15.70 -8.61
C LEU A 620 10.38 -16.27 -10.02
N ASN A 621 11.24 -17.29 -10.19
CA ASN A 621 11.50 -17.94 -11.49
C ASN A 621 10.29 -18.70 -12.03
N ALA A 622 9.32 -19.10 -11.18
CA ALA A 622 8.07 -19.71 -11.63
C ALA A 622 7.17 -18.75 -12.42
N TYR A 623 7.33 -17.44 -12.26
CA TYR A 623 6.51 -16.41 -12.93
C TYR A 623 7.26 -15.58 -13.97
N LEU A 624 8.58 -15.50 -13.87
CA LEU A 624 9.40 -14.65 -14.74
C LEU A 624 10.25 -15.52 -15.69
N THR A 625 10.43 -15.05 -16.92
CA THR A 625 11.22 -15.72 -17.94
C THR A 625 12.54 -14.98 -18.16
N ASP A 626 13.67 -15.70 -18.16
CA ASP A 626 15.01 -15.19 -18.50
C ASP A 626 15.43 -13.94 -17.69
N VAL A 627 15.12 -13.90 -16.39
CA VAL A 627 15.52 -12.81 -15.49
C VAL A 627 16.73 -13.19 -14.64
N THR A 628 17.49 -12.19 -14.20
CA THR A 628 18.49 -12.30 -13.14
C THR A 628 17.99 -11.62 -11.87
N LEU A 629 18.44 -12.11 -10.72
CA LEU A 629 18.19 -11.50 -9.42
C LEU A 629 19.49 -10.85 -8.95
N GLU A 630 19.51 -9.53 -8.83
CA GLU A 630 20.73 -8.80 -8.51
C GLU A 630 20.43 -7.50 -7.74
N PRO A 631 21.43 -6.91 -7.05
CA PRO A 631 21.25 -5.64 -6.37
C PRO A 631 20.85 -4.53 -7.36
N TYR A 632 19.86 -3.70 -7.00
CA TYR A 632 19.40 -2.59 -7.85
C TYR A 632 20.51 -1.57 -8.15
N THR A 633 21.51 -1.46 -7.28
CA THR A 633 22.71 -0.61 -7.48
C THR A 633 23.54 -1.00 -8.69
N ASN A 634 23.38 -2.24 -9.21
CA ASN A 634 24.04 -2.67 -10.44
C ASN A 634 23.37 -2.12 -11.71
N VAL A 635 22.11 -1.70 -11.62
CA VAL A 635 21.26 -1.33 -12.78
C VAL A 635 20.71 0.10 -12.71
N LEU A 636 20.70 0.69 -11.54
CA LEU A 636 20.35 2.10 -11.35
C LEU A 636 21.64 2.89 -11.07
N PRO A 637 21.81 4.07 -11.70
CA PRO A 637 23.00 4.90 -11.53
C PRO A 637 23.10 5.49 -10.11
#